data_920c9d1a59c88ffaf3e7a8d40cc82ebf
#
_entry.id   920c9d1a59c88ffaf3e7a8d40cc82ebf
#
_cell.length_a   1.000
_cell.length_b   1.000
_cell.length_c   1.000
_cell.angle_alpha   90.00
_cell.angle_beta   90.00
_cell.angle_gamma   90.00
#
_symmetry.space_group_name_H-M   'P 1'
#
loop_
_entity.id
_entity.type
_entity.pdbx_description
1 polymer ?
#
loop_
_entity_poly.entity_id
_entity_poly.type
_entity_poly.pdbx_seq_one_letter_code
_entity_poly.pdbx_strand_id
1 'polypeptide(L)'
;MQLRAAAGGKKAPSLTPLSELGKGAADGVGWRVMLQKTLRYLAFLSAVLCLASAAWAGFRLEQVMSYSFPDHLVAAAKSGRVAWVSNQRGVRNLWVAEAPHFHAHPITHYTADDGQDIPALALTPDGSTAVYVRGTELFEDSGDVTNPTSNVHGAKHEVWAVDVAGGEPRLLGEINCAGEDCEDLQISPDGKSVAWAGKKQVWIAPVAGGKAAQQLAQVRGENVSPRWSPDGRCIALASRRGDHSFIGIYDFGRDSIVYLAPSVDRDSMPRWSPDGKLVAFVRQPGVERGLPLIPERPHPWAIWVADPTSGAGHELWHSGSTLNDSLPELTEDASFKFAAGNRVVFASEQDGWNHLYSISAAGGAPTLLTPGQFEVEDVTLSSDGRTVLYSSNQSDVDRRHLWRVPVEGGAPQALTRGETMEWKPVETADGRYVLCLGSTATTPAMPYLVTSTGRDMLGKDALPADFPSAQLVTPKQVVFPSADGLQIHGQLFVPRGRTRPGPALVWMHGGPIRQMMLGFHYMGYYHNAYAENQYLTNLGYVVLSVNYRMGIMYGRAFREAPHCGPKGAAEYQDIVAAAHYLQGLPIVDAHRIGLWGGSYGGLLTAMGLARDSDIFAAGVDFAGVHDWSVFVANLPGFRNAPDAEEARKQGWESSPDASVEHWQSPVLLIQGDDDPDVPFSQTVDLAQRLRANHVRFEQLVFPDEAHDMLLWRNWVAGYKATAEFFERMLKP
;
A
#
# COMPACT_ATOMS: atom_id res chain seq x y z
N MET A 1 13.12 -35.15 -43.90
CA MET A 1 13.19 -36.57 -44.20
C MET A 1 11.82 -37.16 -44.07
N GLN A 2 11.24 -37.53 -45.22
CA GLN A 2 9.86 -38.07 -45.34
C GLN A 2 9.78 -39.48 -44.77
N LEU A 3 8.61 -39.87 -44.24
CA LEU A 3 8.02 -41.22 -44.34
C LEU A 3 6.60 -41.14 -43.71
N ARG A 4 5.61 -41.07 -44.54
CA ARG A 4 4.67 -42.06 -45.14
C ARG A 4 3.73 -42.74 -44.13
N ALA A 5 2.48 -42.51 -44.45
CA ALA A 5 1.22 -43.04 -43.93
C ALA A 5 1.09 -44.58 -44.03
N ALA A 6 0.30 -45.15 -43.13
CA ALA A 6 -0.41 -46.41 -43.39
C ALA A 6 -1.88 -46.28 -42.89
N ALA A 7 -2.78 -46.46 -43.83
CA ALA A 7 -4.21 -46.48 -43.66
C ALA A 7 -4.67 -47.86 -43.20
N GLY A 8 -5.61 -47.93 -42.26
CA GLY A 8 -6.32 -49.12 -41.85
C GLY A 8 -7.82 -48.78 -41.69
N GLY A 9 -8.60 -49.04 -42.71
CA GLY A 9 -10.03 -48.78 -42.74
C GLY A 9 -10.82 -49.82 -41.91
N LYS A 10 -11.84 -49.34 -41.22
CA LYS A 10 -13.00 -50.15 -40.81
C LYS A 10 -14.28 -49.48 -41.29
N LYS A 11 -15.08 -50.26 -42.02
CA LYS A 11 -16.35 -49.94 -42.66
C LYS A 11 -17.42 -49.57 -41.61
N ALA A 12 -18.18 -48.50 -41.93
CA ALA A 12 -19.47 -48.20 -41.30
C ALA A 12 -20.56 -49.14 -41.78
N PRO A 13 -21.55 -49.47 -40.95
CA PRO A 13 -22.70 -50.25 -41.40
C PRO A 13 -23.73 -49.36 -42.11
N SER A 14 -24.28 -49.89 -43.20
CA SER A 14 -25.28 -49.29 -44.10
C SER A 14 -26.63 -49.11 -43.42
N LEU A 15 -27.22 -47.93 -43.58
CA LEU A 15 -28.62 -47.67 -43.29
C LEU A 15 -29.48 -48.20 -44.42
N THR A 16 -30.41 -49.08 -44.07
CA THR A 16 -31.47 -49.60 -44.95
C THR A 16 -32.65 -48.58 -44.96
N PRO A 17 -33.29 -48.30 -46.09
CA PRO A 17 -34.41 -47.38 -46.11
C PRO A 17 -35.72 -48.04 -45.67
N LEU A 18 -36.41 -47.36 -44.74
CA LEU A 18 -37.79 -47.69 -44.34
C LEU A 18 -38.78 -47.10 -45.36
N SER A 19 -39.23 -47.95 -46.32
CA SER A 19 -40.47 -47.75 -47.02
C SER A 19 -41.32 -49.00 -46.78
N GLU A 20 -42.55 -48.76 -46.35
CA GLU A 20 -43.67 -49.66 -46.08
C GLU A 20 -44.03 -49.91 -44.63
N LEU A 21 -44.92 -49.08 -44.15
CA LEU A 21 -45.95 -49.49 -43.18
C LEU A 21 -47.19 -48.60 -43.35
N GLY A 22 -48.27 -49.27 -43.60
CA GLY A 22 -49.54 -48.96 -44.15
C GLY A 22 -50.40 -47.90 -43.42
N LYS A 23 -51.36 -47.50 -44.17
CA LYS A 23 -52.44 -46.59 -43.89
C LYS A 23 -53.27 -47.00 -42.67
N GLY A 24 -53.44 -46.13 -41.72
CA GLY A 24 -54.43 -46.14 -40.65
C GLY A 24 -54.73 -44.68 -40.27
N ALA A 25 -55.84 -44.20 -40.74
CA ALA A 25 -56.36 -42.88 -40.39
C ALA A 25 -57.00 -42.92 -39.02
N ALA A 26 -56.58 -41.99 -38.14
CA ALA A 26 -57.45 -41.22 -37.25
C ALA A 26 -56.60 -40.45 -36.19
N ASP A 27 -57.00 -39.22 -35.90
CA ASP A 27 -56.64 -38.35 -34.79
C ASP A 27 -55.32 -37.59 -34.87
N GLY A 28 -55.18 -36.68 -35.82
CA GLY A 28 -54.12 -35.67 -35.91
C GLY A 28 -54.13 -34.58 -34.82
N VAL A 29 -55.01 -34.60 -33.85
CA VAL A 29 -55.15 -33.58 -32.78
C VAL A 29 -54.37 -34.01 -31.56
N GLY A 30 -54.33 -35.30 -31.21
CA GLY A 30 -53.58 -35.81 -30.02
C GLY A 30 -52.09 -35.68 -30.16
N TRP A 31 -51.51 -35.93 -31.34
CA TRP A 31 -50.05 -35.84 -31.56
C TRP A 31 -49.54 -34.41 -31.57
N ARG A 32 -50.30 -33.43 -32.08
CA ARG A 32 -49.92 -32.00 -32.03
C ARG A 32 -49.91 -31.43 -30.59
N VAL A 33 -50.87 -31.83 -29.77
CA VAL A 33 -50.94 -31.41 -28.35
C VAL A 33 -49.84 -32.06 -27.52
N MET A 34 -49.51 -33.32 -27.79
CA MET A 34 -48.40 -34.00 -27.08
C MET A 34 -47.04 -33.45 -27.52
N LEU A 35 -46.81 -33.17 -28.78
CA LEU A 35 -45.57 -32.55 -29.28
C LEU A 35 -45.41 -31.12 -28.77
N GLN A 36 -46.48 -30.31 -28.71
CA GLN A 36 -46.45 -28.97 -28.14
C GLN A 36 -46.19 -28.98 -26.61
N LYS A 37 -46.73 -29.95 -25.88
CA LYS A 37 -46.45 -30.12 -24.45
C LYS A 37 -45.01 -30.56 -24.25
N THR A 38 -44.46 -31.51 -25.00
CA THR A 38 -43.07 -31.96 -24.92
C THR A 38 -42.09 -30.85 -25.30
N LEU A 39 -42.36 -30.07 -26.35
CA LEU A 39 -41.56 -28.90 -26.73
C LEU A 39 -41.60 -27.78 -25.66
N ARG A 40 -42.73 -27.57 -25.01
CA ARG A 40 -42.84 -26.62 -23.88
C ARG A 40 -42.10 -27.11 -22.64
N TYR A 41 -42.13 -28.42 -22.34
CA TYR A 41 -41.36 -29.02 -21.27
C TYR A 41 -39.86 -28.97 -21.56
N LEU A 42 -39.39 -29.25 -22.76
CA LEU A 42 -38.00 -29.15 -23.18
C LEU A 42 -37.52 -27.68 -23.19
N ALA A 43 -38.34 -26.74 -23.62
CA ALA A 43 -38.03 -25.31 -23.55
C ALA A 43 -38.01 -24.81 -22.10
N PHE A 44 -38.92 -25.31 -21.26
CA PHE A 44 -38.91 -25.00 -19.82
C PHE A 44 -37.69 -25.62 -19.11
N LEU A 45 -37.34 -26.89 -19.42
CA LEU A 45 -36.11 -27.51 -18.88
C LEU A 45 -34.85 -26.83 -19.37
N SER A 46 -34.77 -26.45 -20.66
CA SER A 46 -33.62 -25.68 -21.16
C SER A 46 -33.58 -24.27 -20.58
N ALA A 47 -34.70 -23.59 -20.36
CA ALA A 47 -34.75 -22.31 -19.67
C ALA A 47 -34.35 -22.44 -18.17
N VAL A 48 -34.80 -23.50 -17.50
CA VAL A 48 -34.38 -23.81 -16.09
C VAL A 48 -32.90 -24.20 -16.02
N LEU A 49 -32.39 -24.95 -17.01
CA LEU A 49 -30.97 -25.28 -17.12
C LEU A 49 -30.12 -24.03 -17.47
N CYS A 50 -30.61 -23.14 -18.34
CA CYS A 50 -29.95 -21.84 -18.60
C CYS A 50 -30.03 -20.90 -17.41
N LEU A 51 -31.14 -20.89 -16.66
CA LEU A 51 -31.24 -20.10 -15.41
C LEU A 51 -30.43 -20.71 -14.28
N ALA A 52 -30.27 -22.01 -14.18
CA ALA A 52 -29.41 -22.68 -13.24
C ALA A 52 -27.92 -22.50 -13.56
N SER A 53 -27.53 -22.44 -14.85
CA SER A 53 -26.17 -22.11 -15.27
C SER A 53 -25.85 -20.62 -15.14
N ALA A 54 -26.83 -19.72 -15.27
CA ALA A 54 -26.66 -18.29 -15.01
C ALA A 54 -26.56 -17.98 -13.50
N ALA A 55 -27.10 -18.83 -12.62
CA ALA A 55 -27.01 -18.66 -11.17
C ALA A 55 -25.65 -19.05 -10.56
N TRP A 56 -24.71 -19.58 -11.37
CA TRP A 56 -23.34 -19.96 -10.97
C TRP A 56 -22.26 -19.35 -11.85
N ALA A 57 -22.58 -18.36 -12.66
CA ALA A 57 -21.56 -17.57 -13.33
C ALA A 57 -20.95 -16.61 -12.30
N GLY A 58 -19.87 -17.03 -11.67
CA GLY A 58 -19.04 -16.15 -10.85
C GLY A 58 -18.52 -14.95 -11.66
N PHE A 59 -17.93 -13.97 -11.01
CA PHE A 59 -17.29 -12.84 -11.70
C PHE A 59 -15.90 -13.24 -12.23
N ARG A 60 -15.42 -12.50 -13.22
CA ARG A 60 -14.07 -12.63 -13.77
C ARG A 60 -13.09 -11.74 -12.99
N LEU A 61 -11.82 -12.09 -13.04
CA LEU A 61 -10.75 -11.30 -12.41
C LEU A 61 -10.76 -9.85 -12.88
N GLU A 62 -10.86 -9.63 -14.22
CA GLU A 62 -10.87 -8.28 -14.80
C GLU A 62 -12.07 -7.42 -14.34
N GLN A 63 -13.16 -8.04 -13.88
CA GLN A 63 -14.30 -7.31 -13.32
C GLN A 63 -14.02 -6.84 -11.89
N VAL A 64 -13.48 -7.70 -11.03
CA VAL A 64 -13.15 -7.30 -9.65
C VAL A 64 -11.93 -6.39 -9.60
N MET A 65 -11.07 -6.40 -10.63
CA MET A 65 -9.91 -5.51 -10.80
C MET A 65 -10.23 -4.24 -11.63
N SER A 66 -11.51 -3.96 -11.94
CA SER A 66 -11.89 -2.87 -12.84
C SER A 66 -12.09 -1.52 -12.15
N TYR A 67 -12.02 -1.47 -10.83
CA TYR A 67 -12.25 -0.25 -10.04
C TYR A 67 -11.30 0.90 -10.40
N SER A 68 -11.69 2.11 -10.00
CA SER A 68 -10.79 3.26 -9.94
C SER A 68 -10.21 3.35 -8.55
N PHE A 69 -8.90 3.19 -8.39
CA PHE A 69 -8.23 3.34 -7.10
C PHE A 69 -7.89 4.82 -6.87
N PRO A 70 -8.48 5.50 -5.87
CA PRO A 70 -8.15 6.87 -5.52
C PRO A 70 -6.97 6.93 -4.55
N ASP A 71 -6.06 7.88 -4.76
CA ASP A 71 -4.98 8.18 -3.83
C ASP A 71 -4.69 9.69 -3.77
N HIS A 72 -3.78 10.12 -2.87
CA HIS A 72 -3.30 11.49 -2.74
C HIS A 72 -4.40 12.55 -2.65
N LEU A 73 -5.41 12.32 -1.79
CA LEU A 73 -6.48 13.29 -1.54
C LEU A 73 -5.91 14.54 -0.85
N VAL A 74 -6.07 15.71 -1.48
CA VAL A 74 -5.59 17.00 -0.98
C VAL A 74 -6.68 18.06 -1.04
N ALA A 75 -6.62 19.05 -0.14
CA ALA A 75 -7.51 20.20 -0.14
C ALA A 75 -6.73 21.51 -0.37
N ALA A 76 -7.32 22.44 -1.09
CA ALA A 76 -6.77 23.77 -1.27
C ALA A 76 -6.87 24.60 0.01
N ALA A 77 -5.79 25.32 0.37
CA ALA A 77 -5.70 26.04 1.65
C ALA A 77 -6.61 27.28 1.74
N LYS A 78 -7.13 27.82 0.62
CA LYS A 78 -7.93 29.05 0.56
C LYS A 78 -9.23 28.93 -0.25
N SER A 79 -9.61 27.69 -0.65
CA SER A 79 -10.88 27.46 -1.35
C SER A 79 -11.54 26.14 -0.88
N GLY A 80 -12.76 25.86 -1.34
CA GLY A 80 -13.47 24.63 -1.07
C GLY A 80 -13.12 23.48 -2.03
N ARG A 81 -12.01 23.58 -2.76
CA ARG A 81 -11.60 22.60 -3.77
C ARG A 81 -10.74 21.51 -3.18
N VAL A 82 -10.98 20.28 -3.64
CA VAL A 82 -10.18 19.09 -3.34
C VAL A 82 -9.75 18.40 -4.62
N ALA A 83 -8.64 17.70 -4.59
CA ALA A 83 -8.13 16.90 -5.71
C ALA A 83 -7.62 15.55 -5.22
N TRP A 84 -7.60 14.56 -6.12
CA TRP A 84 -7.03 13.24 -5.88
C TRP A 84 -6.52 12.62 -7.18
N VAL A 85 -5.66 11.65 -7.06
CA VAL A 85 -5.25 10.77 -8.16
C VAL A 85 -6.30 9.67 -8.29
N SER A 86 -6.61 9.25 -9.50
CA SER A 86 -7.47 8.09 -9.78
C SER A 86 -6.77 7.18 -10.78
N ASN A 87 -6.47 5.94 -10.37
CA ASN A 87 -5.88 4.92 -11.20
C ASN A 87 -6.96 3.91 -11.62
N GLN A 88 -7.36 3.93 -12.89
CA GLN A 88 -8.32 2.98 -13.44
C GLN A 88 -7.64 2.09 -14.48
N ARG A 89 -7.40 0.82 -14.15
CA ARG A 89 -6.75 -0.15 -15.04
C ARG A 89 -5.39 0.35 -15.56
N GLY A 90 -4.57 0.94 -14.70
CA GLY A 90 -3.27 1.49 -15.04
C GLY A 90 -3.30 2.90 -15.65
N VAL A 91 -4.47 3.42 -15.99
CA VAL A 91 -4.64 4.80 -16.49
C VAL A 91 -4.82 5.74 -15.31
N ARG A 92 -3.84 6.59 -15.07
CA ARG A 92 -3.79 7.50 -13.92
C ARG A 92 -4.12 8.92 -14.32
N ASN A 93 -5.14 9.51 -13.67
CA ASN A 93 -5.59 10.88 -13.92
C ASN A 93 -5.86 11.64 -12.63
N LEU A 94 -5.70 12.96 -12.68
CA LEU A 94 -6.10 13.86 -11.62
C LEU A 94 -7.58 14.19 -11.71
N TRP A 95 -8.26 14.11 -10.57
CA TRP A 95 -9.67 14.45 -10.41
C TRP A 95 -9.81 15.57 -9.40
N VAL A 96 -10.83 16.40 -9.58
CA VAL A 96 -11.18 17.50 -8.67
C VAL A 96 -12.67 17.52 -8.35
N ALA A 97 -12.99 18.08 -7.20
CA ALA A 97 -14.35 18.44 -6.81
C ALA A 97 -14.32 19.73 -5.97
N GLU A 98 -15.40 20.49 -5.95
CA GLU A 98 -15.49 21.77 -5.24
C GLU A 98 -16.80 21.90 -4.47
N ALA A 99 -16.66 22.44 -3.24
CA ALA A 99 -17.81 22.80 -2.40
C ALA A 99 -18.75 23.79 -3.11
N PRO A 100 -20.06 23.76 -2.81
CA PRO A 100 -20.74 22.87 -1.86
C PRO A 100 -21.22 21.53 -2.46
N HIS A 101 -21.14 21.37 -3.79
CA HIS A 101 -21.77 20.25 -4.52
C HIS A 101 -20.86 19.09 -4.77
N PHE A 102 -19.55 19.29 -4.75
CA PHE A 102 -18.52 18.27 -4.97
C PHE A 102 -18.75 17.39 -6.21
N HIS A 103 -19.10 18.02 -7.34
CA HIS A 103 -19.17 17.34 -8.63
C HIS A 103 -17.77 16.97 -9.10
N ALA A 104 -17.47 15.69 -9.03
CA ALA A 104 -16.16 15.14 -9.39
C ALA A 104 -15.99 15.10 -10.92
N HIS A 105 -14.81 15.55 -11.42
CA HIS A 105 -14.44 15.42 -12.84
C HIS A 105 -12.91 15.37 -13.00
N PRO A 106 -12.41 14.71 -14.06
CA PRO A 106 -10.97 14.69 -14.35
C PRO A 106 -10.49 16.02 -14.91
N ILE A 107 -9.23 16.38 -14.59
CA ILE A 107 -8.54 17.55 -15.13
C ILE A 107 -7.32 17.19 -15.98
N THR A 108 -6.92 15.92 -15.99
CA THR A 108 -5.97 15.34 -16.94
C THR A 108 -6.66 14.25 -17.76
N HIS A 109 -6.11 13.91 -18.94
CA HIS A 109 -6.75 13.01 -19.87
C HIS A 109 -5.79 11.96 -20.45
N TYR A 110 -4.95 11.38 -19.55
CA TYR A 110 -4.12 10.24 -19.92
C TYR A 110 -5.00 9.03 -20.25
N THR A 111 -4.58 8.23 -21.22
CA THR A 111 -5.41 7.13 -21.77
C THR A 111 -4.70 5.78 -21.83
N ALA A 112 -3.42 5.73 -21.46
CA ALA A 112 -2.60 4.53 -21.54
C ALA A 112 -2.33 3.92 -20.16
N ASP A 113 -2.27 2.59 -20.09
CA ASP A 113 -1.60 1.82 -19.05
C ASP A 113 -0.10 1.83 -19.38
N ASP A 114 0.57 2.93 -19.02
CA ASP A 114 1.94 3.24 -19.42
C ASP A 114 2.96 3.13 -18.27
N GLY A 115 2.52 2.66 -17.09
CA GLY A 115 3.36 2.50 -15.92
C GLY A 115 3.81 3.82 -15.27
N GLN A 116 3.37 4.97 -15.80
CA GLN A 116 3.69 6.26 -15.19
C GLN A 116 2.76 6.54 -14.01
N ASP A 117 3.28 6.44 -12.80
CA ASP A 117 2.51 6.74 -11.59
C ASP A 117 2.42 8.25 -11.33
N ILE A 118 1.56 8.62 -10.38
CA ILE A 118 1.42 9.99 -9.85
C ILE A 118 1.59 9.90 -8.33
N PRO A 119 2.84 9.82 -7.83
CA PRO A 119 3.10 9.59 -6.42
C PRO A 119 2.95 10.84 -5.54
N ALA A 120 2.78 12.03 -6.14
CA ALA A 120 2.60 13.27 -5.38
C ALA A 120 1.62 14.22 -6.08
N LEU A 121 0.80 14.91 -5.28
CA LEU A 121 -0.18 15.88 -5.71
C LEU A 121 -0.29 17.03 -4.70
N ALA A 122 -0.29 18.26 -5.19
CA ALA A 122 -0.55 19.46 -4.39
C ALA A 122 -1.46 20.44 -5.16
N LEU A 123 -2.29 21.20 -4.45
CA LEU A 123 -3.08 22.30 -5.02
C LEU A 123 -2.49 23.65 -4.65
N THR A 124 -2.52 24.61 -5.58
CA THR A 124 -2.28 26.01 -5.21
C THR A 124 -3.26 26.44 -4.12
N PRO A 125 -2.91 27.40 -3.25
CA PRO A 125 -3.78 27.80 -2.14
C PRO A 125 -5.20 28.18 -2.56
N ASP A 126 -5.37 28.81 -3.71
CA ASP A 126 -6.68 29.18 -4.30
C ASP A 126 -7.35 27.99 -5.02
N GLY A 127 -6.64 26.87 -5.17
CA GLY A 127 -7.11 25.69 -5.87
C GLY A 127 -7.17 25.82 -7.39
N SER A 128 -6.59 26.86 -7.99
CA SER A 128 -6.67 27.09 -9.44
C SER A 128 -5.78 26.17 -10.27
N THR A 129 -4.71 25.64 -9.68
CA THR A 129 -3.72 24.78 -10.36
C THR A 129 -3.36 23.59 -9.48
N ALA A 130 -3.31 22.41 -10.08
CA ALA A 130 -2.74 21.21 -9.49
C ALA A 130 -1.28 21.06 -9.95
N VAL A 131 -0.38 20.78 -9.00
CA VAL A 131 1.02 20.42 -9.25
C VAL A 131 1.21 18.98 -8.82
N TYR A 132 1.84 18.15 -9.64
CA TYR A 132 1.97 16.73 -9.40
C TYR A 132 3.30 16.18 -9.94
N VAL A 133 3.75 15.09 -9.37
CA VAL A 133 4.83 14.28 -9.92
C VAL A 133 4.24 13.22 -10.84
N ARG A 134 4.90 12.93 -11.95
CA ARG A 134 4.56 11.84 -12.84
C ARG A 134 5.82 11.10 -13.25
N GLY A 135 5.84 9.80 -12.97
CA GLY A 135 7.01 8.97 -13.22
C GLY A 135 6.82 7.52 -12.78
N THR A 136 7.91 6.76 -12.83
CA THR A 136 7.96 5.38 -12.35
C THR A 136 8.80 5.31 -11.06
N GLU A 137 8.93 4.15 -10.46
CA GLU A 137 9.80 3.94 -9.30
C GLU A 137 11.27 4.18 -9.63
N LEU A 138 12.05 4.52 -8.62
CA LEU A 138 13.46 4.84 -8.71
C LEU A 138 14.27 3.86 -7.87
N PHE A 139 15.43 3.45 -8.38
CA PHE A 139 16.43 2.74 -7.58
C PHE A 139 17.10 3.70 -6.60
N GLU A 140 17.00 3.44 -5.30
CA GLU A 140 17.55 4.33 -4.26
C GLU A 140 19.05 4.57 -4.40
N ASP A 141 19.83 3.53 -4.73
CA ASP A 141 21.27 3.59 -4.81
C ASP A 141 21.78 4.37 -6.03
N SER A 142 21.17 4.19 -7.21
CA SER A 142 21.63 4.77 -8.47
C SER A 142 20.82 6.00 -8.90
N GLY A 143 19.55 6.10 -8.50
CA GLY A 143 18.58 7.07 -8.99
C GLY A 143 18.13 6.76 -10.43
N ASP A 144 18.38 5.54 -10.91
CA ASP A 144 17.85 5.06 -12.17
C ASP A 144 16.34 4.86 -12.08
N VAL A 145 15.63 5.14 -13.17
CA VAL A 145 14.18 5.09 -13.24
C VAL A 145 13.76 3.77 -13.86
N THR A 146 12.88 3.02 -13.21
CA THR A 146 12.31 1.79 -13.77
C THR A 146 11.54 2.08 -15.07
N ASN A 147 11.47 1.11 -15.98
CA ASN A 147 10.92 1.35 -17.32
C ASN A 147 9.90 0.26 -17.75
N PRO A 148 8.77 0.11 -17.04
CA PRO A 148 7.87 -1.05 -17.17
C PRO A 148 7.26 -1.26 -18.56
N THR A 149 7.38 -0.27 -19.45
CA THR A 149 6.92 -0.38 -20.85
C THR A 149 8.06 -0.68 -21.83
N SER A 150 9.29 -0.91 -21.36
CA SER A 150 10.49 -1.07 -22.20
C SER A 150 10.63 0.07 -23.24
N ASN A 151 10.35 1.29 -22.81
CA ASN A 151 10.40 2.46 -23.69
C ASN A 151 11.84 2.71 -24.13
N VAL A 152 12.12 2.62 -25.43
CA VAL A 152 13.47 2.80 -26.00
C VAL A 152 14.07 4.19 -25.78
N HIS A 153 13.28 5.15 -25.33
CA HIS A 153 13.73 6.50 -24.97
C HIS A 153 13.89 6.67 -23.44
N GLY A 154 13.74 5.57 -22.66
CA GLY A 154 13.75 5.56 -21.21
C GLY A 154 12.43 6.05 -20.59
N ALA A 155 12.35 5.90 -19.29
CA ALA A 155 11.30 6.49 -18.47
C ALA A 155 11.80 7.80 -17.82
N LYS A 156 10.89 8.60 -17.27
CA LYS A 156 11.20 9.87 -16.63
C LYS A 156 10.39 10.02 -15.35
N HIS A 157 10.92 10.82 -14.44
CA HIS A 157 10.26 11.22 -13.22
C HIS A 157 10.25 12.77 -13.17
N GLU A 158 9.06 13.37 -13.33
CA GLU A 158 8.94 14.78 -13.68
C GLU A 158 7.87 15.49 -12.85
N VAL A 159 8.07 16.77 -12.55
CA VAL A 159 7.09 17.69 -11.91
C VAL A 159 6.31 18.41 -12.99
N TRP A 160 4.99 18.31 -12.91
CA TRP A 160 4.04 18.89 -13.84
C TRP A 160 3.04 19.80 -13.13
N ALA A 161 2.44 20.74 -13.87
CA ALA A 161 1.31 21.52 -13.40
C ALA A 161 0.19 21.53 -14.45
N VAL A 162 -1.06 21.54 -13.99
CA VAL A 162 -2.26 21.66 -14.84
C VAL A 162 -3.27 22.59 -14.18
N ASP A 163 -3.90 23.46 -14.99
CA ASP A 163 -4.94 24.35 -14.47
C ASP A 163 -6.25 23.58 -14.30
N VAL A 164 -6.91 23.77 -13.17
CA VAL A 164 -8.17 23.08 -12.85
C VAL A 164 -9.30 23.45 -13.80
N ALA A 165 -9.26 24.67 -14.37
CA ALA A 165 -10.21 25.09 -15.41
C ALA A 165 -10.03 24.36 -16.75
N GLY A 166 -9.01 23.51 -16.87
CA GLY A 166 -8.64 22.77 -18.07
C GLY A 166 -7.44 23.38 -18.79
N GLY A 167 -6.83 22.59 -19.66
CA GLY A 167 -5.63 22.94 -20.43
C GLY A 167 -4.64 21.78 -20.49
N GLU A 168 -3.58 21.96 -21.29
CA GLU A 168 -2.51 20.97 -21.35
C GLU A 168 -1.61 21.08 -20.12
N PRO A 169 -1.20 19.94 -19.54
CA PRO A 169 -0.17 19.93 -18.49
C PRO A 169 1.14 20.56 -18.97
N ARG A 170 1.79 21.31 -18.11
CA ARG A 170 3.09 21.95 -18.37
C ARG A 170 4.17 21.36 -17.49
N LEU A 171 5.29 21.03 -18.08
CA LEU A 171 6.48 20.55 -17.39
C LEU A 171 7.12 21.66 -16.59
N LEU A 172 7.39 21.45 -15.31
CA LEU A 172 8.06 22.38 -14.41
C LEU A 172 9.54 21.99 -14.19
N GLY A 173 9.83 20.70 -14.12
CA GLY A 173 11.18 20.20 -13.90
C GLY A 173 11.25 18.67 -13.79
N GLU A 174 12.46 18.17 -13.60
CA GLU A 174 12.73 16.74 -13.40
C GLU A 174 13.03 16.48 -11.92
N ILE A 175 12.60 15.34 -11.40
CA ILE A 175 13.01 14.78 -10.12
C ILE A 175 13.90 13.58 -10.40
N ASN A 176 15.15 13.61 -9.94
CA ASN A 176 16.06 12.47 -9.96
C ASN A 176 16.47 12.18 -8.52
N CYS A 177 15.59 11.57 -7.76
CA CYS A 177 15.79 11.30 -6.35
C CYS A 177 14.79 10.25 -5.92
N ALA A 178 15.22 9.31 -5.11
CA ALA A 178 14.41 8.25 -4.54
C ALA A 178 13.95 8.61 -3.13
N GLY A 179 12.86 7.98 -2.71
CA GLY A 179 12.31 8.05 -1.37
C GLY A 179 11.31 9.20 -1.14
N GLU A 180 10.64 9.17 -0.02
CA GLU A 180 9.53 10.06 0.36
C GLU A 180 9.89 11.56 0.32
N ASP A 181 11.14 11.91 0.57
CA ASP A 181 11.62 13.32 0.50
C ASP A 181 11.46 13.95 -0.90
N CYS A 182 11.38 13.13 -1.94
CA CYS A 182 11.38 13.58 -3.33
C CYS A 182 9.98 13.82 -3.87
N GLU A 183 8.99 13.22 -3.25
CA GLU A 183 7.58 13.35 -3.60
C GLU A 183 6.89 14.50 -2.84
N ASP A 184 7.62 15.17 -1.94
CA ASP A 184 7.09 16.25 -1.10
C ASP A 184 7.09 17.58 -1.86
N LEU A 185 6.00 17.84 -2.59
CA LEU A 185 5.77 19.07 -3.33
C LEU A 185 5.27 20.20 -2.41
N GLN A 186 6.04 21.28 -2.28
CA GLN A 186 5.71 22.43 -1.45
C GLN A 186 5.36 23.65 -2.26
N ILE A 187 4.09 24.04 -2.31
CA ILE A 187 3.62 25.24 -2.99
C ILE A 187 3.77 26.46 -2.07
N SER A 188 4.29 27.56 -2.62
CA SER A 188 4.42 28.81 -1.87
C SER A 188 3.06 29.37 -1.42
N PRO A 189 2.97 30.09 -0.28
CA PRO A 189 1.71 30.63 0.24
C PRO A 189 0.95 31.58 -0.69
N ASP A 190 1.65 32.16 -1.67
CA ASP A 190 1.06 32.99 -2.74
C ASP A 190 0.65 32.20 -4.00
N GLY A 191 0.95 30.89 -4.04
CA GLY A 191 0.61 29.98 -5.12
C GLY A 191 1.47 30.10 -6.38
N LYS A 192 2.53 30.90 -6.36
CA LYS A 192 3.29 31.22 -7.59
C LYS A 192 4.48 30.30 -7.84
N SER A 193 5.00 29.67 -6.80
CA SER A 193 6.18 28.81 -6.87
C SER A 193 5.90 27.46 -6.24
N VAL A 194 6.59 26.44 -6.73
CA VAL A 194 6.65 25.10 -6.10
C VAL A 194 8.12 24.78 -5.81
N ALA A 195 8.39 24.20 -4.64
CA ALA A 195 9.68 23.68 -4.25
C ALA A 195 9.57 22.16 -4.02
N TRP A 196 10.64 21.42 -4.34
CA TRP A 196 10.77 19.99 -4.11
C TRP A 196 12.23 19.60 -3.87
N ALA A 197 12.48 18.44 -3.31
CA ALA A 197 13.80 17.84 -3.26
C ALA A 197 14.08 17.06 -4.56
N GLY A 198 15.31 17.14 -5.08
CA GLY A 198 15.74 16.41 -6.26
C GLY A 198 17.26 16.53 -6.45
N LYS A 199 17.92 15.46 -6.91
CA LYS A 199 19.40 15.43 -7.07
C LYS A 199 20.15 15.87 -5.80
N LYS A 200 19.65 15.47 -4.63
CA LYS A 200 20.20 15.80 -3.31
C LYS A 200 20.17 17.32 -2.98
N GLN A 201 19.31 18.10 -3.65
CA GLN A 201 19.17 19.53 -3.47
C GLN A 201 17.69 19.95 -3.54
N VAL A 202 17.38 21.13 -3.00
CA VAL A 202 16.07 21.75 -3.16
C VAL A 202 16.01 22.51 -4.48
N TRP A 203 14.99 22.23 -5.25
CA TRP A 203 14.66 22.88 -6.52
C TRP A 203 13.41 23.74 -6.37
N ILE A 204 13.32 24.80 -7.18
CA ILE A 204 12.18 25.70 -7.22
C ILE A 204 11.83 26.06 -8.67
N ALA A 205 10.52 26.10 -8.97
CA ALA A 205 10.01 26.53 -10.27
C ALA A 205 8.76 27.40 -10.12
N PRO A 206 8.48 28.30 -11.09
CA PRO A 206 7.19 28.97 -11.17
C PRO A 206 6.08 27.99 -11.53
N VAL A 207 4.98 27.97 -10.77
CA VAL A 207 3.80 27.15 -11.06
C VAL A 207 3.20 27.46 -12.44
N ALA A 208 3.29 28.71 -12.89
CA ALA A 208 2.87 29.14 -14.23
C ALA A 208 3.74 28.56 -15.37
N GLY A 209 4.90 27.94 -15.05
CA GLY A 209 5.87 27.47 -16.04
C GLY A 209 6.64 28.65 -16.73
N GLY A 210 7.15 28.38 -17.92
CA GLY A 210 7.85 29.38 -18.74
C GLY A 210 9.29 29.67 -18.33
N LYS A 211 9.76 29.17 -17.20
CA LYS A 211 11.16 29.16 -16.76
C LYS A 211 11.53 27.79 -16.25
N ALA A 212 12.77 27.39 -16.53
CA ALA A 212 13.32 26.14 -16.01
C ALA A 212 13.37 26.18 -14.47
N ALA A 213 13.23 25.00 -13.85
CA ALA A 213 13.49 24.82 -12.44
C ALA A 213 14.93 25.23 -12.11
N GLN A 214 15.12 25.84 -10.95
CA GLN A 214 16.41 26.29 -10.46
C GLN A 214 16.71 25.66 -9.13
N GLN A 215 17.97 25.30 -8.90
CA GLN A 215 18.43 24.90 -7.57
C GLN A 215 18.32 26.11 -6.63
N LEU A 216 17.70 25.91 -5.45
CA LEU A 216 17.43 26.98 -4.49
C LEU A 216 18.72 27.61 -3.98
N ALA A 217 19.71 26.78 -3.64
CA ALA A 217 21.00 27.23 -3.13
C ALA A 217 22.08 26.16 -3.39
N GLN A 218 23.34 26.57 -3.57
CA GLN A 218 24.48 25.67 -3.71
C GLN A 218 25.16 25.50 -2.35
N VAL A 219 24.61 24.62 -1.52
CA VAL A 219 25.14 24.32 -0.20
C VAL A 219 25.56 22.86 -0.05
N ARG A 220 26.49 22.58 0.86
CA ARG A 220 27.01 21.25 1.13
C ARG A 220 25.91 20.34 1.68
N GLY A 221 25.97 19.06 1.33
CA GLY A 221 25.13 17.98 1.86
C GLY A 221 23.93 17.68 0.94
N GLU A 222 23.10 16.74 1.38
CA GLU A 222 21.78 16.50 0.81
C GLU A 222 20.80 17.47 1.46
N ASN A 223 20.16 18.30 0.64
CA ASN A 223 19.23 19.32 1.09
C ASN A 223 17.81 18.90 0.69
N VAL A 224 17.00 18.56 1.69
CA VAL A 224 15.70 17.89 1.52
C VAL A 224 14.64 18.53 2.42
N SER A 225 13.41 18.04 2.35
CA SER A 225 12.26 18.44 3.17
C SER A 225 12.02 19.96 3.19
N PRO A 226 11.89 20.63 2.01
CA PRO A 226 11.63 22.08 1.96
C PRO A 226 10.30 22.43 2.61
N ARG A 227 10.26 23.55 3.38
CA ARG A 227 9.03 24.09 3.99
C ARG A 227 9.02 25.59 3.88
N TRP A 228 8.03 26.14 3.17
CA TRP A 228 7.84 27.58 3.06
C TRP A 228 7.48 28.21 4.39
N SER A 229 8.05 29.39 4.68
CA SER A 229 7.53 30.24 5.75
C SER A 229 6.11 30.71 5.42
N PRO A 230 5.23 30.98 6.41
CA PRO A 230 3.86 31.41 6.16
C PRO A 230 3.72 32.69 5.31
N ASP A 231 4.74 33.55 5.34
CA ASP A 231 4.79 34.77 4.52
C ASP A 231 5.45 34.61 3.14
N GLY A 232 5.96 33.37 2.85
CA GLY A 232 6.61 33.02 1.58
C GLY A 232 8.01 33.63 1.36
N ARG A 233 8.62 34.22 2.39
CA ARG A 233 9.92 34.91 2.28
C ARG A 233 11.10 34.00 2.52
N CYS A 234 10.88 32.84 3.15
CA CYS A 234 11.91 31.89 3.49
C CYS A 234 11.49 30.45 3.16
N ILE A 235 12.49 29.57 3.01
CA ILE A 235 12.32 28.11 3.00
C ILE A 235 13.18 27.53 4.12
N ALA A 236 12.57 26.72 5.00
CA ALA A 236 13.30 25.82 5.88
C ALA A 236 13.62 24.52 5.13
N LEU A 237 14.80 23.96 5.36
CA LEU A 237 15.25 22.69 4.77
C LEU A 237 16.11 21.90 5.74
N ALA A 238 16.15 20.58 5.58
CA ALA A 238 17.11 19.71 6.28
C ALA A 238 18.34 19.52 5.41
N SER A 239 19.54 19.83 5.94
CA SER A 239 20.84 19.65 5.28
C SER A 239 21.57 18.46 5.87
N ARG A 240 21.40 17.26 5.26
CA ARG A 240 22.03 15.99 5.67
C ARG A 240 23.50 15.95 5.24
N ARG A 241 24.41 15.57 6.15
CA ARG A 241 25.86 15.60 5.90
C ARG A 241 26.57 14.30 6.31
N GLY A 242 25.86 13.18 6.19
CA GLY A 242 26.32 11.85 6.57
C GLY A 242 26.01 11.52 8.02
N ASP A 243 26.91 11.83 8.94
CA ASP A 243 26.77 11.50 10.36
C ASP A 243 26.01 12.56 11.19
N HIS A 244 25.72 13.71 10.63
CA HIS A 244 24.94 14.80 11.25
C HIS A 244 24.09 15.54 10.22
N SER A 245 23.16 16.38 10.69
CA SER A 245 22.35 17.25 9.83
C SER A 245 21.95 18.54 10.54
N PHE A 246 21.58 19.55 9.78
CA PHE A 246 21.13 20.85 10.30
C PHE A 246 19.81 21.27 9.65
N ILE A 247 19.02 22.05 10.38
CA ILE A 247 17.94 22.81 9.75
C ILE A 247 18.49 24.16 9.27
N GLY A 248 18.39 24.42 7.98
CA GLY A 248 18.76 25.68 7.35
C GLY A 248 17.53 26.49 6.97
N ILE A 249 17.59 27.80 7.16
CA ILE A 249 16.58 28.77 6.71
C ILE A 249 17.20 29.59 5.58
N TYR A 250 16.72 29.36 4.36
CA TYR A 250 17.07 30.18 3.20
C TYR A 250 16.15 31.40 3.14
N ASP A 251 16.72 32.61 3.12
CA ASP A 251 16.01 33.90 3.00
C ASP A 251 16.18 34.46 1.59
N PHE A 252 15.09 34.57 0.83
CA PHE A 252 15.08 35.08 -0.53
C PHE A 252 15.49 36.55 -0.63
N GLY A 253 15.24 37.35 0.42
CA GLY A 253 15.59 38.78 0.42
C GLY A 253 17.05 39.02 0.67
N ARG A 254 17.73 38.12 1.41
CA ARG A 254 19.14 38.23 1.77
C ARG A 254 20.04 37.35 0.91
N ASP A 255 19.46 36.40 0.18
CA ASP A 255 20.18 35.34 -0.54
C ASP A 255 21.20 34.64 0.34
N SER A 256 20.75 34.17 1.51
CA SER A 256 21.61 33.56 2.51
C SER A 256 20.89 32.50 3.33
N ILE A 257 21.68 31.60 3.98
CA ILE A 257 21.17 30.57 4.88
C ILE A 257 21.62 30.86 6.31
N VAL A 258 20.67 30.75 7.24
CA VAL A 258 20.90 30.70 8.68
C VAL A 258 20.64 29.26 9.15
N TYR A 259 21.60 28.65 9.85
CA TYR A 259 21.42 27.34 10.46
C TYR A 259 20.88 27.48 11.89
N LEU A 260 19.86 26.67 12.23
CA LEU A 260 19.19 26.72 13.53
C LEU A 260 19.96 25.89 14.56
N ALA A 261 20.38 26.51 15.68
CA ALA A 261 21.03 25.87 16.83
C ALA A 261 21.98 24.71 16.42
N PRO A 262 22.99 24.93 15.55
CA PRO A 262 23.78 23.86 14.98
C PRO A 262 24.52 23.05 16.05
N SER A 263 24.50 21.72 15.91
CA SER A 263 25.10 20.77 16.84
C SER A 263 25.83 19.64 16.09
N VAL A 264 26.31 18.64 16.81
CA VAL A 264 26.86 17.39 16.25
C VAL A 264 25.78 16.36 15.93
N ASP A 265 24.53 16.68 16.20
CA ASP A 265 23.39 15.79 16.10
C ASP A 265 22.74 15.81 14.72
N ARG A 266 21.67 15.05 14.56
CA ARG A 266 20.88 14.97 13.32
C ARG A 266 19.56 15.69 13.49
N ASP A 267 19.38 16.77 12.75
CA ASP A 267 18.14 17.54 12.70
C ASP A 267 17.31 17.18 11.48
N SER A 268 15.99 17.05 11.66
CA SER A 268 15.02 16.69 10.61
C SER A 268 13.65 17.36 10.85
N MET A 269 12.73 17.20 9.89
CA MET A 269 11.31 17.57 9.99
C MET A 269 11.04 19.03 10.40
N PRO A 270 11.60 20.03 9.71
CA PRO A 270 11.33 21.44 10.07
C PRO A 270 9.85 21.81 9.88
N ARG A 271 9.27 22.53 10.88
CA ARG A 271 7.89 23.04 10.85
C ARG A 271 7.83 24.46 11.33
N TRP A 272 7.31 25.34 10.49
CA TRP A 272 7.08 26.72 10.84
C TRP A 272 5.91 26.89 11.80
N SER A 273 6.03 27.77 12.78
CA SER A 273 4.86 28.27 13.51
C SER A 273 3.93 29.04 12.56
N PRO A 274 2.60 29.02 12.81
CA PRO A 274 1.65 29.75 11.94
C PRO A 274 1.92 31.25 11.79
N ASP A 275 2.59 31.87 12.78
CA ASP A 275 2.98 33.29 12.74
C ASP A 275 4.39 33.52 12.16
N GLY A 276 5.09 32.46 11.76
CA GLY A 276 6.44 32.52 11.16
C GLY A 276 7.58 32.89 12.09
N LYS A 277 7.34 32.98 13.41
CA LYS A 277 8.37 33.42 14.37
C LYS A 277 9.24 32.32 14.91
N LEU A 278 8.80 31.07 14.83
CA LEU A 278 9.52 29.91 15.29
C LEU A 278 9.55 28.83 14.23
N VAL A 279 10.57 27.99 14.29
CA VAL A 279 10.62 26.71 13.58
C VAL A 279 10.84 25.61 14.63
N ALA A 280 9.95 24.63 14.66
CA ALA A 280 10.13 23.40 15.41
C ALA A 280 10.80 22.35 14.53
N PHE A 281 11.63 21.49 15.11
CA PHE A 281 12.29 20.39 14.42
C PHE A 281 12.62 19.25 15.37
N VAL A 282 12.85 18.06 14.81
CA VAL A 282 13.29 16.88 15.55
C VAL A 282 14.81 16.82 15.55
N ARG A 283 15.40 16.49 16.71
CA ARG A 283 16.84 16.25 16.90
C ARG A 283 17.07 14.86 17.47
N GLN A 284 17.93 14.09 16.81
CA GLN A 284 18.44 12.80 17.28
C GLN A 284 19.96 12.87 17.45
N PRO A 285 20.57 12.04 18.31
CA PRO A 285 22.01 11.94 18.38
C PRO A 285 22.66 11.69 17.02
N GLY A 286 23.85 12.21 16.80
CA GLY A 286 24.67 11.93 15.62
C GLY A 286 24.92 10.44 15.42
N VAL A 287 25.29 10.02 14.21
CA VAL A 287 25.50 8.61 13.91
C VAL A 287 26.71 8.06 14.67
N GLU A 288 26.47 7.09 15.55
CA GLU A 288 27.51 6.31 16.21
C GLU A 288 28.00 5.18 15.27
N ARG A 289 29.31 4.93 15.30
CA ARG A 289 29.94 3.86 14.50
C ARG A 289 30.31 2.67 15.36
N GLY A 290 30.34 1.49 14.75
CA GLY A 290 30.78 0.27 15.43
C GLY A 290 29.77 -0.25 16.46
N LEU A 291 28.53 0.05 16.26
CA LEU A 291 27.43 -0.46 17.08
C LEU A 291 27.06 -1.89 16.63
N PRO A 292 26.66 -2.77 17.55
CA PRO A 292 26.17 -4.10 17.20
C PRO A 292 24.83 -4.01 16.45
N LEU A 293 24.58 -4.99 15.56
CA LEU A 293 23.38 -5.08 14.70
C LEU A 293 22.25 -5.89 15.34
N ILE A 294 22.59 -6.90 16.16
CA ILE A 294 21.60 -7.85 16.68
C ILE A 294 20.77 -7.25 17.83
N PRO A 295 21.38 -6.64 18.89
CA PRO A 295 20.59 -6.11 19.99
C PRO A 295 19.82 -4.86 19.58
N GLU A 296 18.54 -4.85 19.89
CA GLU A 296 17.73 -3.64 19.76
C GLU A 296 18.17 -2.58 20.75
N ARG A 297 18.10 -1.32 20.31
CA ARG A 297 18.53 -0.18 21.12
C ARG A 297 17.53 0.95 20.99
N PRO A 298 17.35 1.73 22.09
CA PRO A 298 16.57 2.95 22.02
C PRO A 298 17.16 3.95 21.03
N HIS A 299 16.28 4.65 20.32
CA HIS A 299 16.61 5.78 19.45
C HIS A 299 16.03 7.07 20.05
N PRO A 300 16.65 7.61 21.12
CA PRO A 300 16.15 8.80 21.80
C PRO A 300 16.14 10.01 20.85
N TRP A 301 15.21 10.92 21.09
CA TRP A 301 15.02 12.10 20.27
C TRP A 301 14.47 13.27 21.08
N ALA A 302 14.58 14.46 20.51
CA ALA A 302 14.12 15.69 21.13
C ALA A 302 13.39 16.57 20.13
N ILE A 303 12.48 17.40 20.63
CA ILE A 303 11.86 18.49 19.88
C ILE A 303 12.58 19.77 20.25
N TRP A 304 13.07 20.47 19.25
CA TRP A 304 13.71 21.80 19.38
C TRP A 304 12.82 22.87 18.74
N VAL A 305 12.92 24.09 19.28
CA VAL A 305 12.34 25.27 18.70
C VAL A 305 13.41 26.35 18.55
N ALA A 306 13.39 27.09 17.45
CA ALA A 306 14.38 28.13 17.18
C ALA A 306 13.78 29.35 16.47
N ASP A 307 14.38 30.49 16.68
CA ASP A 307 14.12 31.74 15.95
C ASP A 307 14.79 31.67 14.58
N PRO A 308 14.03 31.73 13.49
CA PRO A 308 14.56 31.60 12.12
C PRO A 308 15.45 32.76 11.67
N THR A 309 15.43 33.90 12.38
CA THR A 309 16.21 35.08 12.03
C THR A 309 17.60 35.07 12.66
N SER A 310 17.68 34.72 13.94
CA SER A 310 18.93 34.66 14.70
C SER A 310 19.59 33.29 14.67
N GLY A 311 18.85 32.23 14.36
CA GLY A 311 19.27 30.83 14.50
C GLY A 311 19.33 30.35 15.94
N ALA A 312 19.03 31.18 16.95
CA ALA A 312 19.04 30.79 18.34
C ALA A 312 17.87 29.83 18.66
N GLY A 313 18.14 28.72 19.32
CA GLY A 313 17.13 27.74 19.66
C GLY A 313 17.37 27.05 20.99
N HIS A 314 16.40 26.33 21.47
CA HIS A 314 16.46 25.55 22.68
C HIS A 314 15.65 24.27 22.56
N GLU A 315 15.96 23.29 23.39
CA GLU A 315 15.20 22.06 23.53
C GLU A 315 13.84 22.37 24.19
N LEU A 316 12.77 21.89 23.52
CA LEU A 316 11.41 22.03 24.02
C LEU A 316 11.00 20.81 24.84
N TRP A 317 11.39 19.61 24.39
CA TRP A 317 11.05 18.34 24.98
C TRP A 317 12.02 17.26 24.50
N HIS A 318 12.24 16.21 25.30
CA HIS A 318 12.97 15.01 24.88
C HIS A 318 12.25 13.74 25.32
N SER A 319 12.49 12.68 24.57
CA SER A 319 11.99 11.34 24.87
C SER A 319 12.74 10.71 26.04
N GLY A 320 12.19 9.63 26.60
CA GLY A 320 12.91 8.78 27.55
C GLY A 320 14.02 7.96 26.88
N SER A 321 14.47 6.91 27.57
CA SER A 321 15.60 6.08 27.14
C SER A 321 15.27 4.59 27.01
N THR A 322 14.00 4.24 26.96
CA THR A 322 13.54 2.86 26.70
C THR A 322 13.29 2.65 25.19
N LEU A 323 13.09 1.42 24.76
CA LEU A 323 12.75 1.12 23.37
C LEU A 323 11.45 1.83 22.94
N ASN A 324 10.46 1.92 23.82
CA ASN A 324 9.20 2.62 23.57
C ASN A 324 9.37 4.14 23.39
N ASP A 325 10.47 4.69 23.88
CA ASP A 325 10.79 6.12 23.77
C ASP A 325 11.53 6.47 22.47
N SER A 326 11.76 5.50 21.59
CA SER A 326 12.36 5.73 20.28
C SER A 326 11.49 6.63 19.41
N LEU A 327 12.09 7.35 18.46
CA LEU A 327 11.34 8.11 17.47
C LEU A 327 10.43 7.13 16.70
N PRO A 328 9.11 7.36 16.65
CA PRO A 328 8.19 6.47 15.94
C PRO A 328 8.43 6.47 14.42
N GLU A 329 8.58 5.30 13.82
CA GLU A 329 8.78 5.17 12.38
C GLU A 329 7.47 5.25 11.57
N LEU A 330 6.32 4.97 12.22
CA LEU A 330 5.03 4.80 11.52
C LEU A 330 4.40 6.09 10.98
N THR A 331 4.71 7.24 11.57
CA THR A 331 4.01 8.50 11.28
C THR A 331 4.95 9.69 11.30
N GLU A 332 6.24 9.48 11.09
CA GLU A 332 7.32 10.44 11.32
C GLU A 332 6.99 11.87 10.88
N ASP A 333 6.99 12.14 9.58
CA ASP A 333 6.78 13.50 9.05
C ASP A 333 5.31 13.93 9.11
N ALA A 334 4.39 12.99 8.87
CA ALA A 334 2.95 13.26 8.82
C ALA A 334 2.38 13.67 10.18
N SER A 335 2.89 13.15 11.29
CA SER A 335 2.39 13.46 12.64
C SER A 335 3.03 14.68 13.27
N PHE A 336 4.20 15.15 12.81
CA PHE A 336 4.88 16.31 13.37
C PHE A 336 4.33 17.60 12.77
N LYS A 337 3.55 18.36 13.54
CA LYS A 337 2.85 19.58 13.08
C LYS A 337 3.07 20.74 14.05
N PHE A 338 3.20 21.96 13.50
CA PHE A 338 3.07 23.18 14.30
C PHE A 338 1.63 23.70 14.15
N ALA A 339 0.84 23.60 15.20
CA ALA A 339 -0.58 23.90 15.24
C ALA A 339 -0.87 25.33 15.74
N ALA A 340 -2.13 25.74 15.66
CA ALA A 340 -2.59 27.00 16.28
C ALA A 340 -2.39 26.98 17.79
N GLY A 341 -2.46 28.17 18.41
CA GLY A 341 -2.23 28.30 19.86
C GLY A 341 -0.76 28.08 20.28
N ASN A 342 0.17 28.20 19.34
CA ASN A 342 1.61 28.01 19.56
C ASN A 342 1.92 26.61 20.14
N ARG A 343 1.33 25.56 19.52
CA ARG A 343 1.49 24.16 19.97
C ARG A 343 2.16 23.32 18.89
N VAL A 344 3.00 22.38 19.35
CA VAL A 344 3.59 21.33 18.52
C VAL A 344 2.85 20.03 18.81
N VAL A 345 2.30 19.39 17.76
CA VAL A 345 1.69 18.07 17.79
C VAL A 345 2.70 17.06 17.27
N PHE A 346 2.83 15.91 17.91
CA PHE A 346 3.79 14.87 17.57
C PHE A 346 3.28 13.49 17.97
N ALA A 347 3.77 12.45 17.30
CA ALA A 347 3.55 11.06 17.71
C ALA A 347 4.62 10.60 18.72
N SER A 348 4.22 9.70 19.61
CA SER A 348 5.13 8.98 20.51
C SER A 348 4.53 7.63 20.90
N GLU A 349 5.40 6.64 21.09
CA GLU A 349 5.03 5.27 21.51
C GLU A 349 5.41 4.97 22.96
N GLN A 350 5.71 5.99 23.76
CA GLN A 350 6.20 5.84 25.14
C GLN A 350 5.29 4.99 26.05
N ASP A 351 4.02 4.87 25.73
CA ASP A 351 3.05 4.02 26.44
C ASP A 351 2.77 2.68 25.74
N GLY A 352 3.53 2.35 24.67
CA GLY A 352 3.43 1.11 23.90
C GLY A 352 2.46 1.17 22.72
N TRP A 353 1.88 2.36 22.44
CA TRP A 353 0.95 2.59 21.33
C TRP A 353 1.35 3.86 20.56
N ASN A 354 1.15 3.89 19.26
CA ASN A 354 1.41 5.09 18.45
C ASN A 354 0.33 6.14 18.69
N HIS A 355 0.57 7.03 19.66
CA HIS A 355 -0.36 8.07 20.11
C HIS A 355 0.11 9.47 19.75
N LEU A 356 -0.85 10.40 19.64
CA LEU A 356 -0.59 11.82 19.45
C LEU A 356 -0.48 12.54 20.79
N TYR A 357 0.52 13.41 20.86
CA TYR A 357 0.76 14.33 21.95
C TYR A 357 0.80 15.77 21.44
N SER A 358 0.58 16.71 22.33
CA SER A 358 0.68 18.13 22.02
C SER A 358 1.40 18.87 23.15
N ILE A 359 2.36 19.72 22.80
CA ILE A 359 3.12 20.55 23.76
C ILE A 359 3.06 22.01 23.34
N SER A 360 3.01 22.94 24.33
CA SER A 360 3.18 24.37 24.05
C SER A 360 4.61 24.68 23.63
N ALA A 361 4.82 25.47 22.58
CA ALA A 361 6.16 25.91 22.19
C ALA A 361 6.84 26.83 23.24
N ALA A 362 6.13 27.26 24.28
CA ALA A 362 6.68 27.92 25.45
C ALA A 362 7.19 26.94 26.52
N GLY A 363 7.05 25.63 26.32
CA GLY A 363 7.44 24.58 27.24
C GLY A 363 6.29 24.05 28.09
N GLY A 364 6.63 23.15 29.00
CA GLY A 364 5.70 22.45 29.89
C GLY A 364 5.59 20.97 29.57
N ALA A 365 4.69 20.26 30.25
CA ALA A 365 4.45 18.85 29.99
C ALA A 365 3.60 18.63 28.72
N PRO A 366 3.89 17.63 27.90
CA PRO A 366 3.05 17.27 26.77
C PRO A 366 1.71 16.71 27.24
N THR A 367 0.65 17.00 26.49
CA THR A 367 -0.71 16.48 26.69
C THR A 367 -0.95 15.31 25.75
N LEU A 368 -1.34 14.14 26.26
CA LEU A 368 -1.77 12.99 25.47
C LEU A 368 -3.14 13.31 24.84
N LEU A 369 -3.21 13.29 23.51
CA LEU A 369 -4.44 13.61 22.76
C LEU A 369 -5.30 12.38 22.48
N THR A 370 -4.70 11.21 22.32
CA THR A 370 -5.36 9.99 21.85
C THR A 370 -5.15 8.80 22.79
N PRO A 371 -5.65 8.86 24.05
CA PRO A 371 -5.43 7.79 25.03
C PRO A 371 -6.25 6.54 24.70
N GLY A 372 -5.65 5.34 24.84
CA GLY A 372 -6.35 4.06 24.67
C GLY A 372 -5.45 2.94 24.15
N GLN A 373 -6.04 1.78 23.85
CA GLN A 373 -5.34 0.66 23.22
C GLN A 373 -5.67 0.65 21.73
N PHE A 374 -5.04 1.54 20.98
CA PHE A 374 -5.19 1.71 19.53
C PHE A 374 -4.04 2.56 19.00
N GLU A 375 -3.87 2.62 17.70
CA GLU A 375 -2.85 3.43 17.03
C GLU A 375 -3.48 4.44 16.08
N VAL A 376 -2.74 5.50 15.77
CA VAL A 376 -3.17 6.57 14.86
C VAL A 376 -2.41 6.50 13.54
N GLU A 377 -3.10 6.89 12.46
CA GLU A 377 -2.54 7.11 11.12
C GLU A 377 -3.12 8.41 10.52
N ASP A 378 -2.59 8.84 9.36
CA ASP A 378 -3.12 9.94 8.53
C ASP A 378 -3.45 11.23 9.29
N VAL A 379 -2.48 11.76 9.98
CA VAL A 379 -2.64 12.95 10.84
C VAL A 379 -2.64 14.24 10.03
N THR A 380 -3.72 15.03 10.13
CA THR A 380 -3.81 16.37 9.53
C THR A 380 -4.39 17.38 10.52
N LEU A 381 -4.22 18.68 10.26
CA LEU A 381 -4.83 19.75 11.04
C LEU A 381 -6.11 20.25 10.34
N SER A 382 -7.10 20.67 11.14
CA SER A 382 -8.21 21.48 10.66
C SER A 382 -7.71 22.76 9.99
N SER A 383 -8.51 23.37 9.14
CA SER A 383 -8.19 24.59 8.42
C SER A 383 -7.79 25.77 9.32
N ASP A 384 -8.30 25.83 10.56
CA ASP A 384 -7.94 26.81 11.57
C ASP A 384 -6.73 26.38 12.45
N GLY A 385 -6.20 25.17 12.26
CA GLY A 385 -5.08 24.59 12.98
C GLY A 385 -5.37 24.25 14.46
N ARG A 386 -6.63 24.27 14.91
CA ARG A 386 -7.00 24.07 16.33
C ARG A 386 -7.41 22.63 16.65
N THR A 387 -7.66 21.83 15.64
CA THR A 387 -8.11 20.44 15.79
C THR A 387 -7.22 19.53 14.94
N VAL A 388 -6.88 18.38 15.51
CA VAL A 388 -6.24 17.28 14.76
C VAL A 388 -7.34 16.38 14.21
N LEU A 389 -7.27 16.08 12.91
CA LEU A 389 -8.04 15.05 12.23
C LEU A 389 -7.10 13.86 11.99
N TYR A 390 -7.57 12.65 12.24
CA TYR A 390 -6.74 11.45 12.06
C TYR A 390 -7.60 10.22 11.76
N SER A 391 -7.00 9.21 11.16
CA SER A 391 -7.54 7.85 11.08
C SER A 391 -7.00 6.99 12.21
N SER A 392 -7.76 5.98 12.64
CA SER A 392 -7.40 5.12 13.76
C SER A 392 -8.22 3.84 13.76
N ASN A 393 -7.67 2.78 14.35
CA ASN A 393 -8.40 1.56 14.69
C ASN A 393 -9.10 1.63 16.07
N GLN A 394 -9.28 2.81 16.62
CA GLN A 394 -10.01 3.03 17.87
C GLN A 394 -11.43 2.47 17.78
N SER A 395 -11.82 1.59 18.71
CA SER A 395 -13.09 0.89 18.80
C SER A 395 -13.32 -0.28 17.83
N ASP A 396 -12.51 -0.44 16.79
CA ASP A 396 -12.55 -1.58 15.88
C ASP A 396 -11.13 -1.88 15.35
N VAL A 397 -10.51 -2.93 15.88
CA VAL A 397 -9.10 -3.22 15.63
C VAL A 397 -8.79 -3.50 14.16
N ASP A 398 -9.74 -4.03 13.37
CA ASP A 398 -9.55 -4.43 11.99
C ASP A 398 -10.16 -3.46 10.96
N ARG A 399 -10.52 -2.25 11.41
CA ARG A 399 -10.99 -1.15 10.55
C ARG A 399 -10.30 0.16 10.90
N ARG A 400 -10.43 1.15 10.01
CA ARG A 400 -10.04 2.54 10.24
C ARG A 400 -11.27 3.42 10.24
N HIS A 401 -11.36 4.31 11.23
CA HIS A 401 -12.36 5.36 11.28
C HIS A 401 -11.71 6.72 11.48
N LEU A 402 -12.39 7.76 11.05
CA LEU A 402 -11.95 9.14 11.25
C LEU A 402 -12.35 9.66 12.60
N TRP A 403 -11.43 10.38 13.20
CA TRP A 403 -11.57 11.02 14.50
C TRP A 403 -11.08 12.46 14.47
N ARG A 404 -11.47 13.23 15.43
CA ARG A 404 -10.93 14.56 15.68
C ARG A 404 -10.71 14.80 17.17
N VAL A 405 -9.68 15.61 17.49
CA VAL A 405 -9.38 16.02 18.89
C VAL A 405 -8.80 17.43 18.89
N PRO A 406 -9.17 18.31 19.84
CA PRO A 406 -8.56 19.63 19.96
C PRO A 406 -7.05 19.53 20.26
N VAL A 407 -6.24 20.41 19.68
CA VAL A 407 -4.76 20.42 19.93
C VAL A 407 -4.41 20.76 21.38
N GLU A 408 -5.31 21.36 22.13
CA GLU A 408 -5.15 21.67 23.56
C GLU A 408 -5.51 20.49 24.47
N GLY A 409 -6.06 19.41 23.90
CA GLY A 409 -6.57 18.24 24.63
C GLY A 409 -8.07 18.22 24.72
N GLY A 410 -8.60 17.08 25.17
CA GLY A 410 -10.02 16.81 25.30
C GLY A 410 -10.34 15.38 24.85
N ALA A 411 -11.62 15.00 24.92
CA ALA A 411 -12.03 13.67 24.46
C ALA A 411 -12.06 13.60 22.93
N PRO A 412 -11.40 12.60 22.31
CA PRO A 412 -11.53 12.33 20.89
C PRO A 412 -12.99 12.10 20.47
N GLN A 413 -13.38 12.63 19.31
CA GLN A 413 -14.72 12.50 18.75
C GLN A 413 -14.66 11.73 17.42
N ALA A 414 -15.43 10.64 17.31
CA ALA A 414 -15.56 9.89 16.08
C ALA A 414 -16.33 10.70 15.02
N LEU A 415 -15.79 10.81 13.83
CA LEU A 415 -16.44 11.37 12.65
C LEU A 415 -17.14 10.29 11.84
N THR A 416 -16.56 9.09 11.78
CA THR A 416 -17.13 7.92 11.08
C THR A 416 -17.16 6.69 11.99
N ARG A 417 -17.94 5.68 11.63
CA ARG A 417 -18.09 4.45 12.41
C ARG A 417 -18.82 3.37 11.61
N GLY A 418 -18.87 2.14 12.12
CA GLY A 418 -19.63 1.03 11.53
C GLY A 418 -18.78 0.08 10.72
N GLU A 419 -19.33 -0.51 9.65
CA GLU A 419 -18.63 -1.50 8.81
C GLU A 419 -17.86 -0.89 7.63
N THR A 420 -17.67 0.40 7.63
CA THR A 420 -16.90 1.16 6.63
C THR A 420 -15.47 1.37 7.10
N MET A 421 -14.60 1.80 6.20
CA MET A 421 -13.21 2.17 6.50
C MET A 421 -12.91 3.50 5.86
N GLU A 422 -12.27 4.41 6.59
CA GLU A 422 -11.93 5.75 6.14
C GLU A 422 -10.49 6.09 6.54
N TRP A 423 -9.80 6.80 5.64
CA TRP A 423 -8.43 7.25 5.81
C TRP A 423 -8.18 8.57 5.06
N LYS A 424 -7.01 9.19 5.26
CA LYS A 424 -6.58 10.46 4.66
C LYS A 424 -7.65 11.56 4.76
N PRO A 425 -8.05 11.98 6.00
CA PRO A 425 -9.00 13.07 6.17
C PRO A 425 -8.39 14.40 5.72
N VAL A 426 -9.17 15.20 4.98
CA VAL A 426 -8.85 16.59 4.64
C VAL A 426 -10.05 17.48 4.93
N GLU A 427 -9.80 18.74 5.31
CA GLU A 427 -10.85 19.72 5.58
C GLU A 427 -10.78 20.85 4.56
N THR A 428 -11.94 21.32 4.08
CA THR A 428 -11.98 22.51 3.21
C THR A 428 -11.57 23.78 3.97
N ALA A 429 -11.06 24.77 3.25
CA ALA A 429 -10.51 25.99 3.84
C ALA A 429 -11.49 26.77 4.75
N ASP A 430 -12.79 26.62 4.53
CA ASP A 430 -13.84 27.26 5.36
C ASP A 430 -14.24 26.44 6.60
N GLY A 431 -13.60 25.25 6.79
CA GLY A 431 -13.87 24.36 7.94
C GLY A 431 -15.23 23.67 7.92
N ARG A 432 -15.98 23.75 6.82
CA ARG A 432 -17.36 23.22 6.76
C ARG A 432 -17.44 21.76 6.37
N TYR A 433 -16.49 21.28 5.61
CA TYR A 433 -16.55 19.94 5.02
C TYR A 433 -15.27 19.17 5.32
N VAL A 434 -15.45 17.94 5.77
CA VAL A 434 -14.37 16.95 5.88
C VAL A 434 -14.57 15.93 4.77
N LEU A 435 -13.52 15.67 4.02
CA LEU A 435 -13.50 14.62 3.00
C LEU A 435 -12.46 13.56 3.37
N CYS A 436 -12.61 12.37 2.80
CA CYS A 436 -11.70 11.27 3.03
C CYS A 436 -11.71 10.30 1.85
N LEU A 437 -10.75 9.40 1.83
CA LEU A 437 -10.83 8.16 1.07
C LEU A 437 -11.45 7.08 1.95
N GLY A 438 -12.09 6.08 1.35
CA GLY A 438 -12.67 5.00 2.13
C GLY A 438 -13.19 3.85 1.28
N SER A 439 -13.47 2.73 1.93
CA SER A 439 -13.92 1.48 1.31
C SER A 439 -14.89 0.72 2.19
N THR A 440 -15.30 -0.47 1.74
CA THR A 440 -15.99 -1.50 2.52
C THR A 440 -15.50 -2.89 2.10
N ALA A 441 -16.07 -3.92 2.66
CA ALA A 441 -15.81 -5.30 2.22
C ALA A 441 -16.19 -5.57 0.76
N THR A 442 -17.15 -4.84 0.20
CA THR A 442 -17.72 -5.08 -1.13
C THR A 442 -17.72 -3.86 -2.05
N THR A 443 -17.20 -2.74 -1.57
CA THR A 443 -17.02 -1.51 -2.35
C THR A 443 -15.55 -1.13 -2.30
N PRO A 444 -14.86 -0.96 -3.44
CA PRO A 444 -13.47 -0.55 -3.48
C PRO A 444 -13.29 0.87 -2.92
N ALA A 445 -12.04 1.29 -2.77
CA ALA A 445 -11.72 2.64 -2.34
C ALA A 445 -12.36 3.70 -3.25
N MET A 446 -12.95 4.73 -2.62
CA MET A 446 -13.56 5.88 -3.30
C MET A 446 -13.37 7.13 -2.42
N PRO A 447 -13.39 8.34 -3.00
CA PRO A 447 -13.46 9.56 -2.21
C PRO A 447 -14.86 9.80 -1.66
N TYR A 448 -14.94 10.32 -0.43
CA TYR A 448 -16.20 10.58 0.29
C TYR A 448 -16.22 11.94 0.94
N LEU A 449 -17.43 12.52 1.00
CA LEU A 449 -17.77 13.63 1.88
C LEU A 449 -18.32 13.04 3.19
N VAL A 450 -17.72 13.40 4.32
CA VAL A 450 -18.21 13.01 5.65
C VAL A 450 -19.43 13.83 6.01
N THR A 451 -20.50 13.19 6.46
CA THR A 451 -21.78 13.81 6.85
C THR A 451 -22.14 13.46 8.29
N SER A 452 -23.13 14.14 8.86
CA SER A 452 -23.61 13.85 10.23
C SER A 452 -24.23 12.44 10.39
N THR A 453 -24.63 11.82 9.29
CA THR A 453 -25.30 10.49 9.27
C THR A 453 -24.45 9.38 8.65
N GLY A 454 -23.23 9.69 8.20
CA GLY A 454 -22.34 8.73 7.55
C GLY A 454 -21.42 9.42 6.54
N ARG A 455 -21.41 8.96 5.29
CA ARG A 455 -20.58 9.52 4.22
C ARG A 455 -21.27 9.42 2.87
N ASP A 456 -21.06 10.42 2.01
CA ASP A 456 -21.56 10.47 0.64
C ASP A 456 -20.42 10.26 -0.34
N MET A 457 -20.54 9.26 -1.23
CA MET A 457 -19.53 8.92 -2.24
C MET A 457 -19.48 10.00 -3.32
N LEU A 458 -18.27 10.50 -3.60
CA LEU A 458 -17.99 11.38 -4.74
C LEU A 458 -17.68 10.53 -5.99
N GLY A 459 -18.09 11.03 -7.16
CA GLY A 459 -17.76 10.37 -8.42
C GLY A 459 -18.32 8.95 -8.54
N LYS A 460 -19.56 8.71 -8.14
CA LYS A 460 -20.21 7.38 -8.18
C LYS A 460 -20.11 6.69 -9.56
N ASP A 461 -20.08 7.47 -10.63
CA ASP A 461 -19.96 6.95 -12.01
C ASP A 461 -18.55 6.43 -12.34
N ALA A 462 -17.55 6.67 -11.46
CA ALA A 462 -16.22 6.10 -11.62
C ALA A 462 -16.16 4.61 -11.26
N LEU A 463 -17.15 4.07 -10.54
CA LEU A 463 -17.26 2.63 -10.32
C LEU A 463 -17.91 1.97 -11.54
N PRO A 464 -17.21 1.06 -12.25
CA PRO A 464 -17.78 0.38 -13.41
C PRO A 464 -19.08 -0.37 -13.10
N ALA A 465 -20.05 -0.30 -14.01
CA ALA A 465 -21.37 -0.91 -13.82
C ALA A 465 -21.31 -2.46 -13.71
N ASP A 466 -20.26 -3.08 -14.23
CA ASP A 466 -20.01 -4.53 -14.17
C ASP A 466 -19.09 -4.93 -12.99
N PHE A 467 -18.74 -4.01 -12.11
CA PHE A 467 -18.01 -4.34 -10.88
C PHE A 467 -18.90 -5.24 -9.98
N PRO A 468 -18.39 -6.39 -9.52
CA PRO A 468 -19.21 -7.45 -8.94
C PRO A 468 -19.59 -7.26 -7.47
N SER A 469 -19.83 -6.04 -6.97
CA SER A 469 -20.07 -5.73 -5.55
C SER A 469 -21.05 -6.70 -4.86
N ALA A 470 -22.16 -7.05 -5.52
CA ALA A 470 -23.18 -7.96 -4.99
C ALA A 470 -22.71 -9.43 -4.90
N GLN A 471 -21.62 -9.78 -5.59
CA GLN A 471 -21.08 -11.14 -5.62
C GLN A 471 -19.89 -11.33 -4.68
N LEU A 472 -19.26 -10.24 -4.21
CA LEU A 472 -18.16 -10.29 -3.25
C LEU A 472 -18.64 -10.82 -1.89
N VAL A 473 -17.74 -11.47 -1.15
CA VAL A 473 -18.02 -11.93 0.22
C VAL A 473 -17.52 -10.91 1.23
N THR A 474 -18.21 -10.80 2.36
CA THR A 474 -17.69 -10.05 3.52
C THR A 474 -16.83 -10.99 4.33
N PRO A 475 -15.51 -10.73 4.46
CA PRO A 475 -14.64 -11.58 5.27
C PRO A 475 -15.02 -11.47 6.75
N LYS A 476 -14.76 -12.55 7.49
CA LYS A 476 -14.98 -12.60 8.93
C LYS A 476 -13.67 -12.38 9.66
N GLN A 477 -13.69 -11.54 10.68
CA GLN A 477 -12.61 -11.48 11.65
C GLN A 477 -12.46 -12.84 12.34
N VAL A 478 -11.24 -13.34 12.43
CA VAL A 478 -10.87 -14.51 13.20
C VAL A 478 -9.64 -14.20 14.06
N VAL A 479 -9.57 -14.81 15.22
CA VAL A 479 -8.41 -14.70 16.11
C VAL A 479 -8.03 -16.12 16.54
N PHE A 480 -6.76 -16.44 16.47
CA PHE A 480 -6.23 -17.75 16.85
C PHE A 480 -4.86 -17.60 17.53
N PRO A 481 -4.51 -18.48 18.46
CA PRO A 481 -3.22 -18.41 19.13
C PRO A 481 -2.09 -18.94 18.24
N SER A 482 -0.96 -18.23 18.24
CA SER A 482 0.32 -18.75 17.76
C SER A 482 0.92 -19.76 18.74
N ALA A 483 2.03 -20.40 18.38
CA ALA A 483 2.68 -21.44 19.20
C ALA A 483 3.13 -20.93 20.58
N ASP A 484 3.49 -19.65 20.69
CA ASP A 484 3.86 -18.99 21.94
C ASP A 484 2.68 -18.32 22.68
N GLY A 485 1.46 -18.47 22.17
CA GLY A 485 0.23 -17.94 22.75
C GLY A 485 -0.14 -16.53 22.31
N LEU A 486 0.68 -15.87 21.45
CA LEU A 486 0.33 -14.57 20.87
C LEU A 486 -0.96 -14.70 20.04
N GLN A 487 -1.89 -13.76 20.23
CA GLN A 487 -3.16 -13.78 19.50
C GLN A 487 -2.96 -13.15 18.11
N ILE A 488 -3.20 -13.93 17.08
CA ILE A 488 -3.03 -13.54 15.68
C ILE A 488 -4.40 -13.27 15.07
N HIS A 489 -4.52 -12.11 14.45
CA HIS A 489 -5.75 -11.69 13.76
C HIS A 489 -5.71 -12.08 12.28
N GLY A 490 -6.88 -12.38 11.72
CA GLY A 490 -7.01 -12.68 10.31
C GLY A 490 -8.39 -12.39 9.76
N GLN A 491 -8.48 -12.30 8.43
CA GLN A 491 -9.72 -12.13 7.68
C GLN A 491 -10.01 -13.43 6.92
N LEU A 492 -11.07 -14.12 7.30
CA LEU A 492 -11.50 -15.38 6.72
C LEU A 492 -12.55 -15.15 5.62
N PHE A 493 -12.17 -15.42 4.38
CA PHE A 493 -13.06 -15.42 3.22
C PHE A 493 -13.62 -16.83 2.99
N VAL A 494 -14.93 -16.97 3.00
CA VAL A 494 -15.60 -18.26 2.83
C VAL A 494 -16.46 -18.24 1.56
N PRO A 495 -16.27 -19.16 0.63
CA PRO A 495 -17.09 -19.26 -0.58
C PRO A 495 -18.58 -19.39 -0.24
N ARG A 496 -19.43 -18.70 -0.98
CA ARG A 496 -20.89 -18.78 -0.78
C ARG A 496 -21.40 -20.21 -0.93
N GLY A 497 -22.20 -20.67 0.03
CA GLY A 497 -22.80 -22.01 0.00
C GLY A 497 -21.82 -23.16 0.28
N ARG A 498 -20.60 -22.87 0.74
CA ARG A 498 -19.62 -23.90 1.09
C ARG A 498 -20.07 -24.71 2.30
N THR A 499 -20.27 -26.01 2.10
CA THR A 499 -20.69 -26.95 3.16
C THR A 499 -19.85 -28.21 3.23
N ARG A 500 -18.94 -28.42 2.26
CA ARG A 500 -18.05 -29.61 2.18
C ARG A 500 -16.59 -29.20 2.27
N PRO A 501 -15.69 -30.07 2.75
CA PRO A 501 -14.27 -29.82 2.72
C PRO A 501 -13.76 -29.50 1.31
N GLY A 502 -12.82 -28.59 1.20
CA GLY A 502 -12.16 -28.25 -0.05
C GLY A 502 -10.90 -27.43 0.19
N PRO A 503 -10.18 -27.03 -0.87
CA PRO A 503 -8.89 -26.38 -0.75
C PRO A 503 -9.00 -25.04 -0.03
N ALA A 504 -7.91 -24.66 0.67
CA ALA A 504 -7.77 -23.38 1.34
C ALA A 504 -6.43 -22.72 0.99
N LEU A 505 -6.36 -21.42 1.18
CA LEU A 505 -5.16 -20.62 0.96
C LEU A 505 -4.90 -19.76 2.18
N VAL A 506 -3.64 -19.66 2.60
CA VAL A 506 -3.16 -18.64 3.52
C VAL A 506 -2.52 -17.55 2.68
N TRP A 507 -2.95 -16.32 2.87
CA TRP A 507 -2.36 -15.16 2.24
C TRP A 507 -1.63 -14.29 3.27
N MET A 508 -0.39 -13.90 2.94
CA MET A 508 0.47 -13.06 3.75
C MET A 508 0.80 -11.77 3.02
N HIS A 509 0.66 -10.64 3.72
CA HIS A 509 1.06 -9.33 3.19
C HIS A 509 2.58 -9.15 3.20
N GLY A 510 3.06 -8.20 2.42
CA GLY A 510 4.44 -7.71 2.45
C GLY A 510 4.66 -6.63 3.52
N GLY A 511 5.79 -6.05 3.51
CA GLY A 511 6.16 -4.95 4.38
C GLY A 511 7.27 -5.28 5.37
N PRO A 512 7.08 -5.82 6.57
CA PRO A 512 5.90 -6.42 7.20
C PRO A 512 5.02 -5.45 8.02
N ILE A 513 5.44 -4.21 8.18
CA ILE A 513 4.80 -3.17 9.01
C ILE A 513 3.48 -2.71 8.35
N ARG A 514 2.49 -3.60 8.33
CA ARG A 514 1.17 -3.42 7.69
C ARG A 514 0.07 -4.07 8.53
N GLN A 515 -1.18 -3.72 8.26
CA GLN A 515 -2.35 -4.44 8.75
C GLN A 515 -3.38 -4.59 7.63
N MET A 516 -3.80 -5.82 7.36
CA MET A 516 -4.93 -6.10 6.47
C MET A 516 -6.25 -5.88 7.21
N MET A 517 -7.21 -5.26 6.52
CA MET A 517 -8.49 -4.84 7.08
C MET A 517 -9.66 -5.69 6.58
N LEU A 518 -10.83 -5.54 7.19
CA LEU A 518 -12.06 -6.25 6.79
C LEU A 518 -12.71 -5.69 5.52
N GLY A 519 -11.90 -5.28 4.55
CA GLY A 519 -12.33 -4.75 3.27
C GLY A 519 -11.16 -4.32 2.39
N PHE A 520 -11.47 -3.62 1.30
CA PHE A 520 -10.46 -3.13 0.37
C PHE A 520 -9.49 -2.18 1.07
N HIS A 521 -8.19 -2.45 0.91
CA HIS A 521 -7.11 -1.76 1.60
C HIS A 521 -6.83 -0.36 1.05
N TYR A 522 -6.22 0.51 1.84
CA TYR A 522 -5.84 1.88 1.46
C TYR A 522 -4.56 1.96 0.60
N MET A 523 -3.73 0.93 0.58
CA MET A 523 -2.57 0.83 -0.32
C MET A 523 -2.94 0.05 -1.57
N GLY A 524 -2.50 0.54 -2.75
CA GLY A 524 -2.83 -0.04 -4.05
C GLY A 524 -2.48 -1.52 -4.18
N TYR A 525 -1.28 -1.92 -3.76
CA TYR A 525 -0.83 -3.31 -3.75
C TYR A 525 -1.81 -4.24 -3.01
N TYR A 526 -2.16 -3.89 -1.77
CA TYR A 526 -3.03 -4.72 -0.92
C TYR A 526 -4.52 -4.59 -1.29
N HIS A 527 -4.89 -3.50 -1.95
CA HIS A 527 -6.20 -3.35 -2.58
C HIS A 527 -6.38 -4.36 -3.72
N ASN A 528 -5.33 -4.52 -4.56
CA ASN A 528 -5.27 -5.53 -5.61
C ASN A 528 -5.28 -6.95 -5.01
N ALA A 529 -4.49 -7.21 -3.98
CA ALA A 529 -4.46 -8.51 -3.30
C ALA A 529 -5.81 -8.87 -2.64
N TYR A 530 -6.52 -7.89 -2.08
CA TYR A 530 -7.88 -8.11 -1.59
C TYR A 530 -8.84 -8.52 -2.73
N ALA A 531 -8.73 -7.89 -3.89
CA ALA A 531 -9.52 -8.26 -5.07
C ALA A 531 -9.20 -9.69 -5.54
N GLU A 532 -7.92 -10.10 -5.54
CA GLU A 532 -7.50 -11.47 -5.83
C GLU A 532 -8.04 -12.47 -4.80
N ASN A 533 -7.98 -12.17 -3.50
CA ASN A 533 -8.57 -13.00 -2.46
C ASN A 533 -10.09 -13.20 -2.65
N GLN A 534 -10.80 -12.16 -3.10
CA GLN A 534 -12.21 -12.26 -3.49
C GLN A 534 -12.40 -13.15 -4.72
N TYR A 535 -11.51 -13.05 -5.71
CA TYR A 535 -11.56 -13.87 -6.91
C TYR A 535 -11.27 -15.34 -6.61
N LEU A 536 -10.23 -15.65 -5.84
CA LEU A 536 -9.90 -17.00 -5.38
C LEU A 536 -11.05 -17.60 -4.55
N THR A 537 -11.70 -16.78 -3.72
CA THR A 537 -12.89 -17.21 -2.96
C THR A 537 -14.05 -17.52 -3.91
N ASN A 538 -14.28 -16.72 -4.95
CA ASN A 538 -15.27 -16.98 -5.98
C ASN A 538 -14.97 -18.28 -6.76
N LEU A 539 -13.71 -18.63 -6.95
CA LEU A 539 -13.29 -19.92 -7.51
C LEU A 539 -13.46 -21.09 -6.53
N GLY A 540 -13.85 -20.85 -5.29
CA GLY A 540 -14.17 -21.85 -4.29
C GLY A 540 -13.07 -22.17 -3.28
N TYR A 541 -12.01 -21.37 -3.16
CA TYR A 541 -11.03 -21.48 -2.09
C TYR A 541 -11.54 -20.82 -0.81
N VAL A 542 -11.31 -21.42 0.34
CA VAL A 542 -11.35 -20.71 1.61
C VAL A 542 -10.04 -19.95 1.73
N VAL A 543 -10.09 -18.61 1.90
CA VAL A 543 -8.88 -17.81 1.99
C VAL A 543 -8.77 -17.19 3.39
N LEU A 544 -7.63 -17.34 4.03
CA LEU A 544 -7.28 -16.69 5.30
C LEU A 544 -6.17 -15.68 5.05
N SER A 545 -6.49 -14.41 5.13
CA SER A 545 -5.52 -13.31 5.16
C SER A 545 -5.05 -13.12 6.60
N VAL A 546 -3.74 -13.16 6.84
CA VAL A 546 -3.15 -13.17 8.18
C VAL A 546 -2.45 -11.86 8.49
N ASN A 547 -2.78 -11.27 9.64
CA ASN A 547 -2.00 -10.20 10.26
C ASN A 547 -1.02 -10.84 11.26
N TYR A 548 0.13 -11.28 10.77
CA TYR A 548 1.18 -11.87 11.58
C TYR A 548 1.91 -10.80 12.41
N ARG A 549 2.64 -11.23 13.47
CA ARG A 549 3.48 -10.30 14.26
C ARG A 549 4.40 -9.49 13.34
N MET A 550 4.91 -8.38 13.78
CA MET A 550 5.53 -7.28 13.03
C MET A 550 4.52 -6.34 12.35
N GLY A 551 3.23 -6.68 12.32
CA GLY A 551 2.17 -5.79 11.82
C GLY A 551 1.86 -4.64 12.77
N ILE A 552 1.16 -3.63 12.27
CA ILE A 552 0.74 -2.42 12.99
C ILE A 552 -0.67 -2.56 13.60
N MET A 553 -1.06 -1.63 14.45
CA MET A 553 -2.39 -1.49 15.07
C MET A 553 -2.70 -2.47 16.21
N TYR A 554 -1.72 -3.23 16.61
CA TYR A 554 -1.81 -4.16 17.75
C TYR A 554 -0.88 -3.75 18.90
N GLY A 555 -0.28 -2.55 18.82
CA GLY A 555 0.70 -2.00 19.74
C GLY A 555 2.13 -2.37 19.41
N ARG A 556 3.08 -1.58 19.94
CA ARG A 556 4.51 -1.74 19.69
C ARG A 556 5.02 -3.16 20.01
N ALA A 557 4.56 -3.78 21.10
CA ALA A 557 4.99 -5.12 21.47
C ALA A 557 4.65 -6.22 20.45
N PHE A 558 3.61 -6.01 19.65
CA PHE A 558 3.26 -6.89 18.54
C PHE A 558 4.14 -6.59 17.31
N ARG A 559 4.32 -5.32 16.99
CA ARG A 559 5.13 -4.88 15.85
C ARG A 559 6.61 -5.21 16.05
N GLU A 560 7.16 -4.93 17.24
CA GLU A 560 8.55 -5.19 17.60
C GLU A 560 8.71 -6.52 18.38
N ALA A 561 7.95 -7.54 17.97
CA ALA A 561 8.06 -8.84 18.60
C ALA A 561 9.50 -9.41 18.45
N PRO A 562 10.06 -10.06 19.49
CA PRO A 562 11.44 -10.51 19.45
C PRO A 562 11.66 -11.63 18.44
N HIS A 563 12.90 -11.74 17.96
CA HIS A 563 13.37 -12.80 17.05
C HIS A 563 12.67 -12.82 15.68
N CYS A 564 12.15 -11.69 15.20
CA CYS A 564 11.52 -11.58 13.89
C CYS A 564 12.51 -11.22 12.78
N GLY A 565 12.10 -11.44 11.54
CA GLY A 565 12.88 -11.15 10.35
C GLY A 565 14.22 -11.87 10.33
N PRO A 566 15.31 -11.19 9.94
CA PRO A 566 16.65 -11.77 9.89
C PRO A 566 17.20 -12.22 11.25
N LYS A 567 16.47 -11.92 12.35
CA LYS A 567 16.89 -12.23 13.73
C LYS A 567 16.25 -13.53 14.26
N GLY A 568 15.66 -14.39 13.41
CA GLY A 568 15.13 -15.68 13.86
C GLY A 568 13.80 -16.09 13.24
N ALA A 569 13.18 -15.22 12.42
CA ALA A 569 11.94 -15.49 11.68
C ALA A 569 10.77 -16.00 12.55
N ALA A 570 10.59 -15.41 13.76
CA ALA A 570 9.56 -15.85 14.71
C ALA A 570 8.13 -15.66 14.17
N GLU A 571 7.92 -14.71 13.25
CA GLU A 571 6.64 -14.47 12.56
C GLU A 571 6.18 -15.66 11.73
N TYR A 572 7.09 -16.51 11.29
CA TYR A 572 6.73 -17.72 10.55
C TYR A 572 5.84 -18.69 11.35
N GLN A 573 6.01 -18.77 12.68
CA GLN A 573 5.13 -19.61 13.52
C GLN A 573 3.66 -19.16 13.45
N ASP A 574 3.37 -17.91 13.15
CA ASP A 574 2.01 -17.37 13.00
C ASP A 574 1.35 -17.93 11.72
N ILE A 575 2.14 -18.18 10.68
CA ILE A 575 1.68 -18.76 9.42
C ILE A 575 1.37 -20.26 9.61
N VAL A 576 2.20 -20.98 10.35
CA VAL A 576 1.92 -22.37 10.73
C VAL A 576 0.64 -22.45 11.58
N ALA A 577 0.47 -21.52 12.55
CA ALA A 577 -0.76 -21.45 13.36
C ALA A 577 -2.00 -21.17 12.50
N ALA A 578 -1.89 -20.31 11.47
CA ALA A 578 -2.97 -20.04 10.51
C ALA A 578 -3.36 -21.30 9.73
N ALA A 579 -2.38 -22.12 9.31
CA ALA A 579 -2.66 -23.40 8.67
C ALA A 579 -3.38 -24.37 9.61
N HIS A 580 -2.94 -24.48 10.86
CA HIS A 580 -3.62 -25.31 11.86
C HIS A 580 -5.04 -24.81 12.17
N TYR A 581 -5.26 -23.50 12.20
CA TYR A 581 -6.61 -22.93 12.32
C TYR A 581 -7.50 -23.39 11.14
N LEU A 582 -7.00 -23.30 9.90
CA LEU A 582 -7.73 -23.76 8.71
C LEU A 582 -8.00 -25.25 8.73
N GLN A 583 -7.04 -26.09 9.13
CA GLN A 583 -7.19 -27.55 9.27
C GLN A 583 -8.29 -27.93 10.25
N GLY A 584 -8.55 -27.10 11.27
CA GLY A 584 -9.65 -27.28 12.22
C GLY A 584 -11.03 -26.94 11.67
N LEU A 585 -11.16 -26.33 10.49
CA LEU A 585 -12.45 -25.94 9.92
C LEU A 585 -13.10 -27.08 9.13
N PRO A 586 -14.36 -27.46 9.39
CA PRO A 586 -15.03 -28.59 8.72
C PRO A 586 -15.24 -28.40 7.21
N ILE A 587 -15.01 -27.19 6.71
CA ILE A 587 -15.14 -26.79 5.30
C ILE A 587 -13.81 -26.78 4.55
N VAL A 588 -12.70 -27.11 5.23
CA VAL A 588 -11.34 -27.15 4.67
C VAL A 588 -10.87 -28.59 4.59
N ASP A 589 -10.23 -28.95 3.48
CA ASP A 589 -9.47 -30.19 3.33
C ASP A 589 -8.04 -29.94 3.86
N ALA A 590 -7.71 -30.58 4.96
CA ALA A 590 -6.45 -30.38 5.67
C ALA A 590 -5.19 -30.68 4.85
N HIS A 591 -5.31 -31.44 3.74
CA HIS A 591 -4.21 -31.80 2.86
C HIS A 591 -4.10 -30.91 1.61
N ARG A 592 -4.98 -29.91 1.47
CA ARG A 592 -5.02 -29.01 0.31
C ARG A 592 -4.98 -27.56 0.73
N ILE A 593 -3.93 -27.21 1.50
CA ILE A 593 -3.66 -25.84 1.93
C ILE A 593 -2.49 -25.29 1.09
N GLY A 594 -2.70 -24.16 0.43
CA GLY A 594 -1.67 -23.43 -0.31
C GLY A 594 -1.29 -22.14 0.38
N LEU A 595 -0.14 -21.57 -0.01
CA LEU A 595 0.38 -20.28 0.43
C LEU A 595 0.46 -19.31 -0.75
N TRP A 596 0.19 -18.03 -0.51
CA TRP A 596 0.59 -17.01 -1.44
C TRP A 596 0.82 -15.66 -0.76
N GLY A 597 1.73 -14.87 -1.33
CA GLY A 597 2.04 -13.55 -0.81
C GLY A 597 3.09 -12.86 -1.66
N GLY A 598 3.29 -11.57 -1.42
CA GLY A 598 4.28 -10.78 -2.13
C GLY A 598 5.29 -10.12 -1.19
N SER A 599 6.52 -9.88 -1.68
CA SER A 599 7.59 -9.26 -0.91
C SER A 599 7.89 -10.08 0.36
N TYR A 600 7.71 -9.50 1.54
CA TYR A 600 7.80 -10.25 2.80
C TYR A 600 6.81 -11.43 2.85
N GLY A 601 5.62 -11.31 2.25
CA GLY A 601 4.67 -12.41 2.10
C GLY A 601 5.17 -13.52 1.18
N GLY A 602 5.97 -13.16 0.16
CA GLY A 602 6.69 -14.10 -0.69
C GLY A 602 7.75 -14.88 0.09
N LEU A 603 8.55 -14.18 0.92
CA LEU A 603 9.49 -14.81 1.86
C LEU A 603 8.77 -15.84 2.76
N LEU A 604 7.64 -15.47 3.37
CA LEU A 604 6.88 -16.38 4.23
C LEU A 604 6.28 -17.55 3.44
N THR A 605 5.90 -17.33 2.17
CA THR A 605 5.48 -18.42 1.26
C THR A 605 6.62 -19.39 1.01
N ALA A 606 7.79 -18.88 0.58
CA ALA A 606 8.97 -19.71 0.35
C ALA A 606 9.41 -20.44 1.61
N MET A 607 9.36 -19.78 2.77
CA MET A 607 9.70 -20.38 4.06
C MET A 607 8.76 -21.55 4.43
N GLY A 608 7.44 -21.39 4.21
CA GLY A 608 6.46 -22.44 4.47
C GLY A 608 6.69 -23.65 3.58
N LEU A 609 6.99 -23.44 2.30
CA LEU A 609 7.27 -24.54 1.37
C LEU A 609 8.62 -25.21 1.65
N ALA A 610 9.62 -24.47 2.13
CA ALA A 610 10.94 -25.01 2.45
C ALA A 610 10.95 -25.80 3.77
N ARG A 611 10.18 -25.37 4.78
CA ARG A 611 10.22 -25.96 6.12
C ARG A 611 9.13 -26.98 6.38
N ASP A 612 7.91 -26.77 5.84
CA ASP A 612 6.70 -27.52 6.16
C ASP A 612 5.91 -27.92 4.90
N SER A 613 6.60 -28.52 3.90
CA SER A 613 5.97 -29.05 2.67
C SER A 613 4.91 -30.13 2.93
N ASP A 614 4.86 -30.72 4.11
CA ASP A 614 3.83 -31.66 4.55
C ASP A 614 2.53 -30.97 4.97
N ILE A 615 2.60 -29.69 5.38
CA ILE A 615 1.44 -28.84 5.69
C ILE A 615 0.96 -28.09 4.43
N PHE A 616 1.90 -27.53 3.67
CA PHE A 616 1.60 -26.64 2.55
C PHE A 616 1.81 -27.34 1.20
N ALA A 617 0.72 -27.63 0.52
CA ALA A 617 0.70 -28.46 -0.69
C ALA A 617 1.19 -27.73 -1.97
N ALA A 618 1.17 -26.40 -1.99
CA ALA A 618 1.64 -25.56 -3.11
C ALA A 618 1.79 -24.10 -2.68
N GLY A 619 2.59 -23.30 -3.40
CA GLY A 619 2.69 -21.87 -3.12
C GLY A 619 2.87 -20.99 -4.35
N VAL A 620 2.51 -19.71 -4.22
CA VAL A 620 2.79 -18.66 -5.20
C VAL A 620 3.53 -17.53 -4.50
N ASP A 621 4.72 -17.27 -4.96
CA ASP A 621 5.67 -16.32 -4.40
C ASP A 621 5.85 -15.15 -5.37
N PHE A 622 5.38 -13.96 -4.97
CA PHE A 622 5.60 -12.72 -5.70
C PHE A 622 6.80 -11.97 -5.10
N ALA A 623 7.88 -11.85 -5.84
CA ALA A 623 9.03 -11.00 -5.50
C ALA A 623 9.52 -11.18 -4.04
N GLY A 624 9.61 -12.44 -3.56
CA GLY A 624 9.99 -12.74 -2.19
C GLY A 624 11.47 -12.56 -1.92
N VAL A 625 11.81 -12.22 -0.67
CA VAL A 625 13.19 -12.29 -0.17
C VAL A 625 13.51 -13.74 0.16
N HIS A 626 14.65 -14.27 -0.31
CA HIS A 626 15.01 -15.68 -0.12
C HIS A 626 16.29 -15.88 0.70
N ASP A 627 17.16 -14.86 0.75
CA ASP A 627 18.39 -14.84 1.55
C ASP A 627 18.56 -13.50 2.27
N TRP A 628 18.19 -13.45 3.56
CA TRP A 628 18.39 -12.31 4.43
C TRP A 628 19.86 -11.95 4.65
N SER A 629 20.79 -12.90 4.50
CA SER A 629 22.21 -12.63 4.75
C SER A 629 22.76 -11.59 3.79
N VAL A 630 22.20 -11.48 2.57
CA VAL A 630 22.52 -10.46 1.58
C VAL A 630 22.09 -9.07 2.05
N PHE A 631 20.86 -8.94 2.56
CA PHE A 631 20.34 -7.67 3.09
C PHE A 631 21.10 -7.24 4.34
N VAL A 632 21.35 -8.17 5.27
CA VAL A 632 22.14 -7.90 6.49
C VAL A 632 23.54 -7.38 6.13
N ALA A 633 24.19 -7.96 5.13
CA ALA A 633 25.53 -7.52 4.68
C ALA A 633 25.53 -6.11 4.08
N ASN A 634 24.38 -5.61 3.62
CA ASN A 634 24.20 -4.28 3.05
C ASN A 634 23.72 -3.23 4.09
N LEU A 635 23.42 -3.65 5.33
CA LEU A 635 22.99 -2.71 6.36
C LEU A 635 24.04 -1.61 6.61
N PRO A 636 23.60 -0.34 6.78
CA PRO A 636 24.49 0.72 7.24
C PRO A 636 25.25 0.32 8.52
N GLY A 637 26.55 0.43 8.49
CA GLY A 637 27.39 0.07 9.65
C GLY A 637 27.85 -1.38 9.71
N PHE A 638 27.35 -2.30 8.87
CA PHE A 638 27.72 -3.73 8.87
C PHE A 638 29.24 -3.95 8.99
N ARG A 639 30.03 -3.26 8.14
CA ARG A 639 31.50 -3.42 8.10
C ARG A 639 32.22 -3.05 9.42
N ASN A 640 31.59 -2.27 10.28
CA ASN A 640 32.16 -1.79 11.53
C ASN A 640 31.49 -2.43 12.76
N ALA A 641 30.44 -3.22 12.58
CA ALA A 641 29.70 -3.85 13.66
C ALA A 641 30.51 -5.02 14.26
N PRO A 642 30.60 -5.13 15.58
CA PRO A 642 31.36 -6.20 16.24
C PRO A 642 30.73 -7.59 16.07
N ASP A 643 29.43 -7.67 15.75
CA ASP A 643 28.62 -8.87 15.58
C ASP A 643 28.17 -9.09 14.11
N ALA A 644 28.82 -8.43 13.16
CA ALA A 644 28.45 -8.46 11.74
C ALA A 644 28.31 -9.89 11.15
N GLU A 645 29.28 -10.77 11.42
CA GLU A 645 29.27 -12.14 10.91
C GLU A 645 28.20 -13.00 11.61
N GLU A 646 27.94 -12.77 12.89
CA GLU A 646 26.84 -13.45 13.61
C GLU A 646 25.49 -12.98 13.09
N ALA A 647 25.31 -11.68 12.87
CA ALA A 647 24.09 -11.12 12.27
C ALA A 647 23.85 -11.70 10.88
N ARG A 648 24.89 -11.77 10.04
CA ARG A 648 24.80 -12.37 8.69
C ARG A 648 24.44 -13.85 8.74
N LYS A 649 25.06 -14.61 9.67
CA LYS A 649 24.74 -16.03 9.87
C LYS A 649 23.29 -16.23 10.32
N GLN A 650 22.81 -15.42 11.28
CA GLN A 650 21.44 -15.44 11.74
C GLN A 650 20.44 -15.08 10.63
N GLY A 651 20.79 -14.10 9.78
CA GLY A 651 20.04 -13.77 8.59
C GLY A 651 19.89 -14.97 7.64
N TRP A 652 20.99 -15.70 7.37
CA TRP A 652 20.94 -16.93 6.58
C TRP A 652 20.01 -17.98 7.21
N GLU A 653 20.19 -18.28 8.49
CA GLU A 653 19.39 -19.28 9.21
C GLU A 653 17.90 -18.90 9.28
N SER A 654 17.57 -17.62 9.16
CA SER A 654 16.21 -17.07 9.10
C SER A 654 15.62 -17.07 7.69
N SER A 655 16.35 -17.57 6.70
CA SER A 655 15.97 -17.52 5.27
C SER A 655 15.34 -18.84 4.80
N PRO A 656 14.45 -18.83 3.79
CA PRO A 656 13.98 -20.04 3.13
C PRO A 656 15.10 -20.82 2.46
N ASP A 657 16.10 -20.15 1.88
CA ASP A 657 17.23 -20.78 1.20
C ASP A 657 18.06 -21.69 2.10
N ALA A 658 18.07 -21.42 3.40
CA ALA A 658 18.74 -22.28 4.39
C ALA A 658 18.06 -23.64 4.63
N SER A 659 16.85 -23.84 4.10
CA SER A 659 16.05 -25.07 4.28
C SER A 659 15.57 -25.68 2.97
N VAL A 660 16.11 -25.23 1.84
CA VAL A 660 15.63 -25.62 0.50
C VAL A 660 15.77 -27.12 0.21
N GLU A 661 16.69 -27.82 0.86
CA GLU A 661 16.86 -29.28 0.75
C GLU A 661 15.65 -30.07 1.28
N HIS A 662 14.81 -29.47 2.10
CA HIS A 662 13.58 -30.09 2.61
C HIS A 662 12.34 -29.76 1.77
N TRP A 663 12.47 -28.84 0.81
CA TRP A 663 11.38 -28.35 -0.02
C TRP A 663 10.88 -29.39 -1.01
N GLN A 664 9.60 -29.74 -0.97
CA GLN A 664 8.98 -30.76 -1.85
C GLN A 664 7.78 -30.20 -2.64
N SER A 665 7.08 -29.22 -2.12
CA SER A 665 5.84 -28.69 -2.69
C SER A 665 6.11 -27.81 -3.91
N PRO A 666 5.27 -27.86 -4.96
CA PRO A 666 5.43 -27.04 -6.15
C PRO A 666 5.23 -25.55 -5.84
N VAL A 667 5.99 -24.69 -6.53
CA VAL A 667 5.89 -23.24 -6.40
C VAL A 667 5.83 -22.54 -7.75
N LEU A 668 5.08 -21.43 -7.82
CA LEU A 668 5.13 -20.45 -8.90
C LEU A 668 5.84 -19.20 -8.40
N LEU A 669 6.94 -18.83 -9.06
CA LEU A 669 7.72 -17.62 -8.79
C LEU A 669 7.28 -16.52 -9.77
N ILE A 670 6.91 -15.34 -9.27
CA ILE A 670 6.47 -14.19 -10.08
C ILE A 670 7.27 -12.96 -9.65
N GLN A 671 7.95 -12.30 -10.59
CA GLN A 671 8.68 -11.05 -10.29
C GLN A 671 8.92 -10.21 -11.54
N GLY A 672 9.01 -8.88 -11.37
CA GLY A 672 9.64 -7.96 -12.31
C GLY A 672 11.15 -8.01 -12.17
N ASP A 673 11.91 -7.82 -13.26
CA ASP A 673 13.37 -7.88 -13.16
C ASP A 673 14.04 -6.51 -12.90
N ASP A 674 13.24 -5.43 -12.97
CA ASP A 674 13.65 -4.06 -12.65
C ASP A 674 13.16 -3.66 -11.23
N ASP A 675 13.07 -4.64 -10.34
CA ASP A 675 12.57 -4.52 -8.95
C ASP A 675 13.62 -3.80 -8.07
N PRO A 676 13.33 -2.56 -7.59
CA PRO A 676 14.26 -1.79 -6.78
C PRO A 676 14.32 -2.24 -5.32
N ASP A 677 13.28 -2.92 -4.81
CA ASP A 677 13.13 -3.28 -3.40
C ASP A 677 13.71 -4.67 -3.10
N VAL A 678 13.35 -5.66 -3.92
CA VAL A 678 13.86 -7.02 -3.81
C VAL A 678 14.64 -7.37 -5.07
N PRO A 679 15.97 -7.33 -5.02
CA PRO A 679 16.79 -7.58 -6.21
C PRO A 679 16.44 -8.91 -6.89
N PHE A 680 16.23 -8.90 -8.20
CA PHE A 680 15.86 -10.07 -8.99
C PHE A 680 16.83 -11.26 -8.81
N SER A 681 18.06 -10.99 -8.38
CA SER A 681 19.04 -12.00 -7.99
C SER A 681 18.55 -12.95 -6.89
N GLN A 682 17.63 -12.54 -6.02
CA GLN A 682 17.00 -13.38 -5.00
C GLN A 682 16.22 -14.53 -5.65
N THR A 683 15.37 -14.22 -6.62
CA THR A 683 14.61 -15.23 -7.38
C THR A 683 15.51 -16.08 -8.27
N VAL A 684 16.56 -15.50 -8.86
CA VAL A 684 17.53 -16.27 -9.66
C VAL A 684 18.26 -17.32 -8.81
N ASP A 685 18.71 -16.95 -7.60
CA ASP A 685 19.40 -17.88 -6.71
C ASP A 685 18.46 -18.99 -6.23
N LEU A 686 17.27 -18.65 -5.73
CA LEU A 686 16.25 -19.63 -5.33
C LEU A 686 15.95 -20.60 -6.48
N ALA A 687 15.72 -20.13 -7.70
CA ALA A 687 15.42 -20.99 -8.85
C ALA A 687 16.56 -21.99 -9.15
N GLN A 688 17.84 -21.60 -8.96
CA GLN A 688 18.98 -22.51 -9.11
C GLN A 688 18.98 -23.59 -8.00
N ARG A 689 18.69 -23.20 -6.76
CA ARG A 689 18.59 -24.13 -5.62
C ARG A 689 17.44 -25.12 -5.80
N LEU A 690 16.26 -24.66 -6.25
CA LEU A 690 15.11 -25.52 -6.54
C LEU A 690 15.45 -26.55 -7.64
N ARG A 691 16.14 -26.13 -8.71
CA ARG A 691 16.63 -27.06 -9.77
C ARG A 691 17.59 -28.09 -9.21
N ALA A 692 18.57 -27.67 -8.40
CA ALA A 692 19.54 -28.57 -7.79
C ALA A 692 18.91 -29.63 -6.87
N ASN A 693 17.81 -29.27 -6.20
CA ASN A 693 17.05 -30.14 -5.30
C ASN A 693 15.86 -30.83 -5.97
N HIS A 694 15.73 -30.73 -7.30
CA HIS A 694 14.66 -31.36 -8.09
C HIS A 694 13.23 -30.96 -7.68
N VAL A 695 13.06 -29.78 -7.10
CA VAL A 695 11.76 -29.23 -6.75
C VAL A 695 11.05 -28.76 -8.00
N ARG A 696 9.77 -29.06 -8.13
CA ARG A 696 8.93 -28.56 -9.22
C ARG A 696 8.63 -27.10 -9.02
N PHE A 697 9.04 -26.24 -9.96
CA PHE A 697 8.64 -24.84 -9.97
C PHE A 697 8.26 -24.36 -11.37
N GLU A 698 7.42 -23.33 -11.40
CA GLU A 698 7.07 -22.54 -12.58
C GLU A 698 7.55 -21.10 -12.34
N GLN A 699 7.75 -20.32 -13.39
CA GLN A 699 8.16 -18.92 -13.26
C GLN A 699 7.41 -18.03 -14.23
N LEU A 700 7.07 -16.82 -13.79
CA LEU A 700 6.51 -15.76 -14.60
C LEU A 700 7.32 -14.50 -14.34
N VAL A 701 8.10 -14.06 -15.30
CA VAL A 701 8.95 -12.87 -15.20
C VAL A 701 8.36 -11.78 -16.08
N PHE A 702 8.27 -10.58 -15.53
CA PHE A 702 7.84 -9.38 -16.25
C PHE A 702 9.07 -8.50 -16.51
N PRO A 703 9.61 -8.49 -17.75
CA PRO A 703 10.77 -7.64 -18.07
C PRO A 703 10.48 -6.17 -17.83
N ASP A 704 11.45 -5.47 -17.25
CA ASP A 704 11.44 -4.04 -16.93
C ASP A 704 10.36 -3.61 -15.91
N GLU A 705 9.63 -4.53 -15.28
CA GLU A 705 8.60 -4.23 -14.29
C GLU A 705 9.18 -4.07 -12.88
N ALA A 706 8.62 -3.14 -12.12
CA ALA A 706 9.03 -2.79 -10.77
C ALA A 706 8.44 -3.74 -9.70
N HIS A 707 8.77 -3.48 -8.41
CA HIS A 707 8.29 -4.27 -7.27
C HIS A 707 6.77 -4.25 -7.14
N ASP A 708 6.17 -3.08 -7.19
CA ASP A 708 4.72 -2.88 -7.06
C ASP A 708 3.95 -3.02 -8.37
N MET A 709 4.57 -3.57 -9.43
CA MET A 709 3.99 -3.72 -10.76
C MET A 709 3.15 -2.52 -11.21
N LEU A 710 3.76 -1.61 -11.92
CA LEU A 710 3.12 -0.36 -12.34
C LEU A 710 2.07 -0.55 -13.44
N LEU A 711 2.11 -1.68 -14.15
CA LEU A 711 1.19 -2.00 -15.24
C LEU A 711 0.01 -2.86 -14.76
N TRP A 712 -1.20 -2.38 -14.92
CA TRP A 712 -2.42 -3.13 -14.56
C TRP A 712 -2.53 -4.48 -15.28
N ARG A 713 -2.12 -4.53 -16.55
CA ARG A 713 -2.12 -5.78 -17.31
C ARG A 713 -1.21 -6.86 -16.72
N ASN A 714 -0.11 -6.47 -16.08
CA ASN A 714 0.83 -7.39 -15.44
C ASN A 714 0.26 -7.91 -14.11
N TRP A 715 -0.43 -7.07 -13.32
CA TRP A 715 -1.22 -7.53 -12.18
C TRP A 715 -2.23 -8.59 -12.57
N VAL A 716 -3.02 -8.34 -13.62
CA VAL A 716 -4.03 -9.30 -14.10
C VAL A 716 -3.36 -10.58 -14.60
N ALA A 717 -2.22 -10.50 -15.30
CA ALA A 717 -1.49 -11.68 -15.76
C ALA A 717 -0.94 -12.52 -14.59
N GLY A 718 -0.33 -11.87 -13.59
CA GLY A 718 0.19 -12.53 -12.39
C GLY A 718 -0.91 -13.23 -11.59
N TYR A 719 -2.04 -12.58 -11.35
CA TYR A 719 -3.17 -13.16 -10.61
C TYR A 719 -3.88 -14.27 -11.38
N LYS A 720 -3.99 -14.16 -12.70
CA LYS A 720 -4.44 -15.29 -13.54
C LYS A 720 -3.55 -16.50 -13.41
N ALA A 721 -2.22 -16.30 -13.51
CA ALA A 721 -1.26 -17.38 -13.35
C ALA A 721 -1.36 -18.02 -11.95
N THR A 722 -1.57 -17.19 -10.90
CA THR A 722 -1.81 -17.63 -9.51
C THR A 722 -3.04 -18.55 -9.43
N ALA A 723 -4.18 -18.10 -9.94
CA ALA A 723 -5.42 -18.88 -9.92
C ALA A 723 -5.29 -20.18 -10.71
N GLU A 724 -4.71 -20.14 -11.92
CA GLU A 724 -4.48 -21.32 -12.75
C GLU A 724 -3.50 -22.31 -12.12
N PHE A 725 -2.47 -21.83 -11.45
CA PHE A 725 -1.51 -22.65 -10.74
C PHE A 725 -2.20 -23.40 -9.59
N PHE A 726 -2.94 -22.72 -8.73
CA PHE A 726 -3.68 -23.37 -7.63
C PHE A 726 -4.76 -24.32 -8.14
N GLU A 727 -5.44 -24.02 -9.25
CA GLU A 727 -6.40 -24.92 -9.86
C GLU A 727 -5.73 -26.25 -10.24
N ARG A 728 -4.54 -26.24 -10.85
CA ARG A 728 -3.79 -27.44 -11.21
C ARG A 728 -3.22 -28.19 -10.01
N MET A 729 -2.80 -27.49 -8.94
CA MET A 729 -2.09 -28.09 -7.81
C MET A 729 -3.03 -28.55 -6.69
N LEU A 730 -4.11 -27.81 -6.43
CA LEU A 730 -4.99 -28.05 -5.28
C LEU A 730 -6.37 -28.62 -5.64
N LYS A 731 -6.71 -28.70 -6.94
CA LYS A 731 -7.99 -29.26 -7.45
C LYS A 731 -7.75 -30.20 -8.63
N PRO A 732 -6.91 -31.21 -8.52
CA PRO A 732 -6.65 -32.17 -9.60
C PRO A 732 -7.87 -33.03 -9.95
#